data_98b3af67e8ef965fc162d62389bc3e53
#
_entry.id   98b3af67e8ef965fc162d62389bc3e53
#
_cell.length_a   1.000
_cell.length_b   1.000
_cell.length_c   1.000
_cell.angle_alpha   90.00
_cell.angle_beta   90.00
_cell.angle_gamma   90.00
#
_symmetry.space_group_name_H-M   'P 1'
#
loop_
_entity.id
_entity.type
_entity.pdbx_description
1 polymer ?
#
loop_
_entity_poly.entity_id
_entity_poly.type
_entity_poly.pdbx_seq_one_letter_code
_entity_poly.pdbx_strand_id
1 'polypeptide(L)'
;MKKHLLAILVALLSTTTVFSQSSAPAFPGAEGHGRYVTGGRGGKIVHVTNLNDSGTGSFRSAVSGSDKKIVVFDVGGIIALNSDLNIGDNTTILGQTAPNPGITLRYYTIRPGSNNIVRFVRFRRGEERNVNDGADATWQREKTGIILDHCSFSWSIDEIASFYDNRNFTMQWCTLGEALANPGHSKGEHSYGGIWGGKGASFHHNFLCHMQNRAPRFCGARYDWNGYDNTQYANSIQAEIVDFRNCVMYNWGNGNGCYGGTGGGHINIVNNYYKAGPGTANTKRVTQISVATNDNADGTPFLGYCARYYINGNYVTAAGSEAENYDWKGVIYDSGTFTINGEKYCADANHLYGDNITYVKNSSNVDCVPIKMDAPAATGDVTTHTAQKAYEKVLAYCGASMYRDGVDARYMSEAQNGTTTYIGSATKTGDGKTVTHRKGIIDYVKDQGEYTLSSTAHPSGYDTDNDGMPDAWETANGLNPNDASDAKTYTLDSKGFYTNLEVFANALIEDLIKAENADAAQGVNEYYPTVAKAEGIAYYDGSPAEGSGGQGGETLVEAKDYTVSFNGSDVQSTANYFSFGNSENKHNFNSKFTGSYDGMEFTKGLKMEGTTLIEFTNASTATVIIVQSTWSEHTIKLDGEELSIATATTPDGSDGVRVYTIEGIAPGSHKIQRGSGESGVFYVRVVEGSSTAITKPTANSSIIATEYYDLQGRRIENATRGVIIRVDRMDNGQKKVTKVIQ
;
A
#
# COMPACT_ATOMS: atom_id res chain seq x y z
N MET A 1 53.34 -66.52 -32.46
CA MET A 1 53.40 -65.69 -31.27
C MET A 1 53.42 -64.25 -31.71
N LYS A 2 52.29 -63.52 -31.77
CA LYS A 2 52.18 -62.07 -31.98
C LYS A 2 51.35 -61.51 -30.87
N LYS A 3 51.94 -60.66 -30.04
CA LYS A 3 51.29 -59.92 -28.96
C LYS A 3 50.49 -58.80 -29.53
N HIS A 4 49.20 -58.75 -29.31
CA HIS A 4 48.36 -57.59 -29.58
C HIS A 4 48.30 -56.71 -28.33
N LEU A 5 48.83 -55.51 -28.48
CA LEU A 5 48.72 -54.43 -27.50
C LEU A 5 47.36 -53.73 -27.71
N LEU A 6 46.48 -53.84 -26.74
CA LEU A 6 45.18 -53.15 -26.77
C LEU A 6 45.37 -51.80 -26.05
N ALA A 7 45.39 -50.69 -26.80
CA ALA A 7 45.37 -49.34 -26.26
C ALA A 7 43.93 -48.95 -25.90
N ILE A 8 43.64 -48.83 -24.62
CA ILE A 8 42.35 -48.27 -24.13
C ILE A 8 42.46 -46.76 -24.16
N LEU A 9 41.75 -46.15 -25.10
CA LEU A 9 41.57 -44.70 -25.17
C LEU A 9 40.45 -44.30 -24.18
N VAL A 10 40.84 -43.78 -23.02
CA VAL A 10 39.86 -43.21 -22.04
C VAL A 10 39.49 -41.79 -22.57
N ALA A 11 38.34 -41.67 -23.21
CA ALA A 11 37.77 -40.39 -23.54
C ALA A 11 37.19 -39.78 -22.24
N LEU A 12 37.84 -38.79 -21.64
CA LEU A 12 37.24 -37.92 -20.64
C LEU A 12 36.09 -37.11 -21.31
N LEU A 13 34.86 -37.59 -21.14
CA LEU A 13 33.71 -36.72 -21.33
C LEU A 13 33.69 -35.72 -20.16
N SER A 14 34.21 -34.50 -20.40
CA SER A 14 33.90 -33.35 -19.58
C SER A 14 32.42 -33.01 -19.79
N THR A 15 31.57 -33.51 -18.93
CA THR A 15 30.19 -32.99 -18.79
C THR A 15 30.33 -31.57 -18.28
N THR A 16 30.36 -30.61 -19.19
CA THR A 16 29.99 -29.22 -18.82
C THR A 16 28.54 -29.27 -18.37
N THR A 17 28.33 -29.25 -17.06
CA THR A 17 27.03 -28.86 -16.50
C THR A 17 26.77 -27.47 -17.00
N VAL A 18 25.95 -27.34 -18.02
CA VAL A 18 25.33 -26.08 -18.38
C VAL A 18 24.42 -25.77 -17.19
N PHE A 19 24.92 -24.95 -16.26
CA PHE A 19 24.03 -24.28 -15.33
C PHE A 19 23.08 -23.48 -16.20
N SER A 20 21.81 -23.87 -16.24
CA SER A 20 20.74 -23.03 -16.75
C SER A 20 20.89 -21.69 -16.02
N GLN A 21 21.30 -20.66 -16.75
CA GLN A 21 21.35 -19.31 -16.22
C GLN A 21 19.94 -19.00 -15.75
N SER A 22 19.72 -18.85 -14.46
CA SER A 22 18.41 -18.49 -13.93
C SER A 22 17.96 -17.22 -14.64
N SER A 23 16.74 -17.23 -15.18
CA SER A 23 16.20 -16.04 -15.86
C SER A 23 16.22 -14.87 -14.89
N ALA A 24 16.69 -13.70 -15.34
CA ALA A 24 16.69 -12.50 -14.53
C ALA A 24 15.25 -12.11 -14.19
N PRO A 25 14.89 -11.83 -12.92
CA PRO A 25 13.62 -11.24 -12.60
C PRO A 25 13.39 -9.93 -13.35
N ALA A 26 12.13 -9.49 -13.45
CA ALA A 26 11.78 -8.21 -14.08
C ALA A 26 12.53 -7.04 -13.39
N PHE A 27 12.60 -7.08 -12.08
CA PHE A 27 13.37 -6.20 -11.19
C PHE A 27 13.49 -6.89 -9.82
N PRO A 28 14.37 -6.45 -8.92
CA PRO A 28 14.39 -6.93 -7.53
C PRO A 28 13.03 -6.64 -6.85
N GLY A 29 12.40 -7.67 -6.28
CA GLY A 29 11.05 -7.59 -5.73
C GLY A 29 9.94 -7.91 -6.75
N ALA A 30 10.25 -8.25 -8.00
CA ALA A 30 9.27 -8.80 -8.91
C ALA A 30 8.90 -10.23 -8.51
N GLU A 31 7.60 -10.51 -8.32
CA GLU A 31 7.12 -11.76 -7.76
C GLU A 31 5.99 -12.38 -8.60
N GLY A 32 5.60 -13.61 -8.25
CA GLY A 32 4.49 -14.31 -8.86
C GLY A 32 4.72 -14.73 -10.30
N HIS A 33 3.63 -14.97 -11.03
CA HIS A 33 3.67 -15.49 -12.40
C HIS A 33 4.30 -14.51 -13.41
N GLY A 34 4.26 -13.20 -13.15
CA GLY A 34 4.90 -12.16 -13.95
C GLY A 34 6.37 -11.90 -13.63
N ARG A 35 6.97 -12.61 -12.67
CA ARG A 35 8.32 -12.38 -12.15
C ARG A 35 9.39 -12.21 -13.22
N TYR A 36 9.29 -12.95 -14.31
CA TYR A 36 10.31 -13.01 -15.36
C TYR A 36 9.97 -12.22 -16.63
N VAL A 37 9.02 -11.27 -16.53
CA VAL A 37 8.74 -10.32 -17.61
C VAL A 37 9.98 -9.46 -17.87
N THR A 38 10.35 -9.32 -19.15
CA THR A 38 11.57 -8.60 -19.51
C THR A 38 11.33 -7.14 -19.87
N GLY A 39 10.09 -6.78 -20.18
CA GLY A 39 9.74 -5.42 -20.59
C GLY A 39 10.60 -4.91 -21.74
N GLY A 40 11.07 -3.70 -21.58
CA GLY A 40 11.94 -3.03 -22.54
C GLY A 40 13.44 -3.23 -22.33
N ARG A 41 13.88 -4.17 -21.49
CA ARG A 41 15.30 -4.36 -21.15
C ARG A 41 16.21 -4.39 -22.36
N GLY A 42 17.27 -3.55 -22.35
CA GLY A 42 18.22 -3.39 -23.44
C GLY A 42 17.67 -2.65 -24.67
N GLY A 43 16.45 -2.12 -24.60
CA GLY A 43 15.82 -1.36 -25.68
C GLY A 43 16.21 0.12 -25.72
N LYS A 44 15.40 0.93 -26.40
CA LYS A 44 15.57 2.39 -26.44
C LYS A 44 15.18 2.99 -25.09
N ILE A 45 15.91 3.98 -24.62
CA ILE A 45 15.54 4.82 -23.51
C ILE A 45 14.75 6.00 -24.08
N VAL A 46 13.56 6.27 -23.53
CA VAL A 46 12.63 7.27 -24.05
C VAL A 46 12.17 8.16 -22.91
N HIS A 47 12.44 9.45 -23.02
CA HIS A 47 12.11 10.46 -22.02
C HIS A 47 10.72 11.02 -22.23
N VAL A 48 9.96 11.14 -21.13
CA VAL A 48 8.73 11.95 -21.07
C VAL A 48 9.12 13.32 -20.53
N THR A 49 9.19 14.29 -21.44
CA THR A 49 9.71 15.63 -21.15
C THR A 49 8.63 16.69 -20.92
N ASN A 50 7.36 16.33 -21.10
CA ASN A 50 6.23 17.23 -20.87
C ASN A 50 4.95 16.46 -20.50
N LEU A 51 3.97 17.18 -19.94
CA LEU A 51 2.69 16.62 -19.48
C LEU A 51 1.57 16.71 -20.53
N ASN A 52 1.89 16.99 -21.79
CA ASN A 52 0.91 17.03 -22.87
C ASN A 52 0.37 15.63 -23.17
N ASP A 53 -0.88 15.54 -23.63
CA ASP A 53 -1.48 14.27 -24.07
C ASP A 53 -0.74 13.64 -25.25
N SER A 54 -0.25 14.47 -26.20
CA SER A 54 0.32 13.99 -27.45
C SER A 54 1.44 14.92 -27.95
N GLY A 55 2.14 14.48 -29.00
CA GLY A 55 3.27 15.19 -29.57
C GLY A 55 4.62 14.70 -29.04
N THR A 56 5.69 15.34 -29.50
CA THR A 56 7.07 14.99 -29.09
C THR A 56 7.26 15.18 -27.60
N GLY A 57 7.89 14.19 -26.94
CA GLY A 57 8.14 14.21 -25.51
C GLY A 57 6.93 13.89 -24.62
N SER A 58 5.74 13.63 -25.20
CA SER A 58 4.57 13.18 -24.42
C SER A 58 4.64 11.70 -24.07
N PHE A 59 3.95 11.31 -23.00
CA PHE A 59 3.83 9.91 -22.59
C PHE A 59 3.22 9.03 -23.68
N ARG A 60 2.15 9.49 -24.37
CA ARG A 60 1.53 8.78 -25.49
C ARG A 60 2.53 8.47 -26.61
N SER A 61 3.39 9.43 -26.95
CA SER A 61 4.45 9.20 -27.94
C SER A 61 5.48 8.19 -27.44
N ALA A 62 5.87 8.30 -26.17
CA ALA A 62 6.89 7.45 -25.55
C ALA A 62 6.49 5.97 -25.52
N VAL A 63 5.21 5.66 -25.26
CA VAL A 63 4.71 4.26 -25.15
C VAL A 63 4.20 3.67 -26.46
N SER A 64 4.25 4.40 -27.57
CA SER A 64 3.75 3.94 -28.87
C SER A 64 4.68 2.91 -29.53
N GLY A 65 4.10 2.03 -30.38
CA GLY A 65 4.85 1.01 -31.12
C GLY A 65 5.30 -0.17 -30.25
N SER A 66 5.83 -1.23 -30.90
CA SER A 66 6.19 -2.51 -30.27
C SER A 66 7.69 -2.73 -30.05
N ASP A 67 8.53 -1.77 -30.45
CA ASP A 67 9.97 -1.84 -30.20
C ASP A 67 10.26 -1.85 -28.70
N LYS A 68 11.28 -2.60 -28.29
CA LYS A 68 11.73 -2.61 -26.89
C LYS A 68 12.11 -1.20 -26.43
N LYS A 69 11.53 -0.73 -25.33
CA LYS A 69 11.80 0.59 -24.77
C LYS A 69 11.65 0.65 -23.26
N ILE A 70 12.49 1.45 -22.64
CA ILE A 70 12.37 1.85 -21.23
C ILE A 70 11.98 3.33 -21.23
N VAL A 71 10.86 3.64 -20.55
CA VAL A 71 10.31 5.00 -20.45
C VAL A 71 10.67 5.57 -19.09
N VAL A 72 11.37 6.70 -19.08
CA VAL A 72 11.74 7.49 -17.91
C VAL A 72 11.07 8.86 -17.96
N PHE A 73 10.99 9.55 -16.83
CA PHE A 73 10.25 10.81 -16.71
C PHE A 73 11.15 11.94 -16.22
N ASP A 74 11.23 13.00 -17.01
CA ASP A 74 11.91 14.24 -16.63
C ASP A 74 10.95 15.22 -15.94
N VAL A 75 9.65 14.90 -15.94
CA VAL A 75 8.58 15.73 -15.39
C VAL A 75 7.68 14.92 -14.45
N GLY A 76 7.09 15.61 -13.46
CA GLY A 76 6.05 15.08 -12.58
C GLY A 76 4.78 15.91 -12.65
N GLY A 77 3.61 15.28 -12.45
CA GLY A 77 2.31 15.92 -12.48
C GLY A 77 1.22 15.11 -13.16
N ILE A 78 0.19 15.80 -13.65
CA ILE A 78 -0.98 15.20 -14.29
C ILE A 78 -0.88 15.29 -15.82
N ILE A 79 -0.96 14.13 -16.47
CA ILE A 79 -1.13 14.01 -17.93
C ILE A 79 -2.62 13.84 -18.21
N ALA A 80 -3.24 14.87 -18.75
CA ALA A 80 -4.66 14.92 -19.06
C ALA A 80 -4.94 14.34 -20.45
N LEU A 81 -5.23 13.04 -20.52
CA LEU A 81 -5.49 12.34 -21.76
C LEU A 81 -6.75 12.86 -22.48
N ASN A 82 -6.77 12.78 -23.81
CA ASN A 82 -7.90 13.14 -24.68
C ASN A 82 -8.54 11.92 -25.38
N SER A 83 -7.95 10.74 -25.20
CA SER A 83 -8.47 9.45 -25.69
C SER A 83 -7.80 8.30 -24.94
N ASP A 84 -8.38 7.11 -25.04
CA ASP A 84 -7.78 5.88 -24.53
C ASP A 84 -6.32 5.73 -24.99
N LEU A 85 -5.52 5.10 -24.15
CA LEU A 85 -4.11 4.90 -24.40
C LEU A 85 -3.75 3.43 -24.36
N ASN A 86 -3.23 2.90 -25.46
CA ASN A 86 -2.63 1.58 -25.50
C ASN A 86 -1.11 1.71 -25.35
N ILE A 87 -0.55 1.04 -24.36
CA ILE A 87 0.90 0.89 -24.20
C ILE A 87 1.39 -0.19 -25.18
N GLY A 88 2.38 0.11 -25.98
CA GLY A 88 2.96 -0.85 -26.91
C GLY A 88 3.59 -2.04 -26.20
N ASP A 89 3.73 -3.15 -26.90
CA ASP A 89 4.41 -4.34 -26.38
C ASP A 89 5.89 -4.02 -26.04
N ASN A 90 6.52 -4.87 -25.21
CA ASN A 90 7.95 -4.77 -24.85
C ASN A 90 8.33 -3.41 -24.21
N THR A 91 7.49 -2.88 -23.34
CA THR A 91 7.69 -1.57 -22.72
C THR A 91 7.88 -1.69 -21.22
N THR A 92 8.92 -1.06 -20.67
CA THR A 92 9.11 -0.81 -19.24
C THR A 92 8.82 0.66 -18.96
N ILE A 93 7.96 0.95 -17.97
CA ILE A 93 7.62 2.29 -17.51
C ILE A 93 8.13 2.43 -16.09
N LEU A 94 9.10 3.32 -15.89
CA LEU A 94 9.76 3.57 -14.60
C LEU A 94 9.21 4.87 -13.98
N GLY A 95 7.98 4.82 -13.46
CA GLY A 95 7.33 5.97 -12.83
C GLY A 95 8.09 6.52 -11.62
N GLN A 96 8.91 5.71 -10.96
CA GLN A 96 9.77 6.13 -9.85
C GLN A 96 10.92 7.09 -10.29
N THR A 97 11.20 7.24 -11.58
CA THR A 97 12.16 8.23 -12.07
C THR A 97 11.58 9.65 -12.16
N ALA A 98 10.25 9.78 -12.11
CA ALA A 98 9.60 11.09 -12.13
C ALA A 98 9.91 11.89 -10.86
N PRO A 99 10.14 13.21 -10.96
CA PRO A 99 10.24 14.06 -9.77
C PRO A 99 8.91 14.11 -9.01
N ASN A 100 8.97 14.46 -7.71
CA ASN A 100 7.77 14.69 -6.91
C ASN A 100 6.85 15.69 -7.62
N PRO A 101 5.53 15.43 -7.82
CA PRO A 101 4.70 14.44 -7.14
C PRO A 101 4.54 13.09 -7.87
N GLY A 102 5.43 12.71 -8.79
CA GLY A 102 5.28 11.53 -9.64
C GLY A 102 4.25 11.73 -10.76
N ILE A 103 3.84 10.67 -11.45
CA ILE A 103 2.99 10.73 -12.64
C ILE A 103 1.57 10.26 -12.36
N THR A 104 0.59 11.04 -12.83
CA THR A 104 -0.84 10.69 -12.85
C THR A 104 -1.41 10.80 -14.26
N LEU A 105 -2.07 9.75 -14.73
CA LEU A 105 -2.80 9.70 -15.99
C LEU A 105 -4.30 9.86 -15.71
N ARG A 106 -4.97 10.82 -16.39
CA ARG A 106 -6.37 11.17 -16.14
C ARG A 106 -7.26 11.00 -17.38
N TYR A 107 -8.54 10.76 -17.11
CA TYR A 107 -9.72 10.89 -17.99
C TYR A 107 -10.00 9.74 -18.93
N TYR A 108 -9.06 8.89 -19.25
CA TYR A 108 -9.28 7.82 -20.23
C TYR A 108 -8.66 6.49 -19.77
N THR A 109 -9.09 5.41 -20.38
CA THR A 109 -8.63 4.05 -20.11
C THR A 109 -7.21 3.84 -20.64
N ILE A 110 -6.35 3.20 -19.84
CA ILE A 110 -5.00 2.82 -20.25
C ILE A 110 -4.92 1.28 -20.30
N ARG A 111 -4.35 0.74 -21.39
CA ARG A 111 -4.24 -0.70 -21.60
C ARG A 111 -2.79 -1.11 -21.81
N PRO A 112 -2.21 -1.93 -20.93
CA PRO A 112 -0.87 -2.49 -21.12
C PRO A 112 -0.84 -3.46 -22.32
N GLY A 113 0.31 -3.52 -23.02
CA GLY A 113 0.61 -4.51 -24.06
C GLY A 113 1.19 -5.81 -23.49
N SER A 114 1.61 -6.74 -24.37
CA SER A 114 2.41 -7.89 -23.96
C SER A 114 3.83 -7.50 -23.57
N ASN A 115 4.40 -8.25 -22.63
CA ASN A 115 5.74 -8.02 -22.11
C ASN A 115 5.92 -6.59 -21.60
N ASN A 116 5.01 -6.16 -20.71
CA ASN A 116 5.05 -4.83 -20.10
C ASN A 116 5.37 -4.88 -18.61
N ILE A 117 6.19 -3.93 -18.17
CA ILE A 117 6.48 -3.61 -16.78
C ILE A 117 6.01 -2.18 -16.54
N VAL A 118 5.11 -1.98 -15.57
CA VAL A 118 4.59 -0.65 -15.21
C VAL A 118 4.73 -0.44 -13.71
N ARG A 119 5.46 0.60 -13.30
CA ARG A 119 5.80 0.84 -11.91
C ARG A 119 5.53 2.29 -11.50
N PHE A 120 4.97 2.51 -10.31
CA PHE A 120 4.79 3.83 -9.65
C PHE A 120 4.01 4.86 -10.48
N VAL A 121 2.95 4.44 -11.18
CA VAL A 121 2.07 5.33 -11.96
C VAL A 121 0.65 5.31 -11.38
N ARG A 122 0.02 6.46 -11.31
CA ARG A 122 -1.40 6.60 -10.91
C ARG A 122 -2.30 6.71 -12.14
N PHE A 123 -3.35 5.88 -12.16
CA PHE A 123 -4.40 5.83 -13.18
C PHE A 123 -5.70 6.35 -12.55
N ARG A 124 -5.94 7.64 -12.65
CA ARG A 124 -7.09 8.35 -12.06
C ARG A 124 -8.08 8.74 -13.16
N ARG A 125 -8.86 7.75 -13.67
CA ARG A 125 -9.68 7.96 -14.87
C ARG A 125 -10.66 9.13 -14.72
N GLY A 126 -11.67 9.01 -13.88
CA GLY A 126 -12.76 9.97 -13.72
C GLY A 126 -13.80 9.94 -14.86
N GLU A 127 -14.96 10.55 -14.61
CA GLU A 127 -16.08 10.65 -15.54
C GLU A 127 -16.14 12.00 -16.30
N GLU A 128 -15.34 12.97 -15.92
CA GLU A 128 -15.49 14.38 -16.25
C GLU A 128 -15.41 14.69 -17.77
N ARG A 129 -14.70 13.85 -18.52
CA ARG A 129 -14.59 14.02 -19.99
C ARG A 129 -15.43 13.07 -20.78
N ASN A 130 -15.63 11.85 -20.28
CA ASN A 130 -16.37 10.83 -21.00
C ASN A 130 -16.89 9.74 -20.05
N VAL A 131 -18.20 9.61 -19.96
CA VAL A 131 -18.83 8.56 -19.14
C VAL A 131 -18.66 7.17 -19.74
N ASN A 132 -18.56 6.98 -21.03
CA ASN A 132 -18.39 5.73 -21.75
C ASN A 132 -18.67 4.42 -20.96
N ASP A 133 -19.77 3.77 -21.23
CA ASP A 133 -20.13 2.48 -20.61
C ASP A 133 -19.02 1.43 -20.86
N GLY A 134 -18.63 0.67 -19.84
CA GLY A 134 -17.53 -0.29 -19.93
C GLY A 134 -16.12 0.35 -19.89
N ALA A 135 -16.02 1.59 -19.43
CA ALA A 135 -14.74 2.27 -19.28
C ALA A 135 -14.11 1.97 -17.92
N ASP A 136 -13.25 0.95 -17.90
CA ASP A 136 -12.34 0.65 -16.81
C ASP A 136 -11.25 1.74 -16.69
N ALA A 137 -10.66 1.90 -15.53
CA ALA A 137 -9.47 2.73 -15.44
C ALA A 137 -8.30 2.06 -16.16
N THR A 138 -8.18 0.73 -16.02
CA THR A 138 -7.26 -0.11 -16.79
C THR A 138 -7.80 -1.52 -16.94
N TRP A 139 -7.51 -2.14 -18.08
CA TRP A 139 -7.82 -3.54 -18.29
C TRP A 139 -6.99 -4.16 -19.40
N GLN A 140 -6.88 -5.49 -19.39
CA GLN A 140 -6.31 -6.24 -20.51
C GLN A 140 -6.69 -7.73 -20.45
N ARG A 141 -6.74 -8.34 -21.62
CA ARG A 141 -6.89 -9.78 -21.79
C ARG A 141 -6.09 -10.28 -23.01
N GLU A 142 -5.88 -11.60 -23.10
CA GLU A 142 -5.20 -12.26 -24.22
C GLU A 142 -3.75 -11.77 -24.44
N LYS A 143 -3.10 -11.24 -23.39
CA LYS A 143 -1.70 -10.80 -23.42
C LYS A 143 -0.81 -11.76 -22.63
N THR A 144 0.48 -11.67 -22.90
CA THR A 144 1.50 -12.48 -22.23
C THR A 144 2.57 -11.61 -21.60
N GLY A 145 2.80 -11.84 -20.30
CA GLY A 145 3.84 -11.16 -19.55
C GLY A 145 3.51 -9.71 -19.25
N ILE A 146 2.78 -9.47 -18.16
CA ILE A 146 2.50 -8.11 -17.65
C ILE A 146 2.79 -8.13 -16.15
N ILE A 147 3.52 -7.12 -15.67
CA ILE A 147 3.65 -6.86 -14.24
C ILE A 147 3.32 -5.39 -13.96
N LEU A 148 2.36 -5.18 -13.05
CA LEU A 148 1.97 -3.89 -12.49
C LEU A 148 2.43 -3.84 -11.04
N ASP A 149 3.29 -2.89 -10.72
CA ASP A 149 3.95 -2.79 -9.43
C ASP A 149 3.82 -1.38 -8.86
N HIS A 150 3.34 -1.26 -7.61
CA HIS A 150 3.15 0.03 -6.94
C HIS A 150 2.37 1.06 -7.78
N CYS A 151 1.31 0.62 -8.45
CA CYS A 151 0.41 1.51 -9.19
C CYS A 151 -0.84 1.83 -8.36
N SER A 152 -1.45 2.99 -8.61
CA SER A 152 -2.72 3.38 -8.00
C SER A 152 -3.79 3.55 -9.06
N PHE A 153 -4.96 2.96 -8.85
CA PHE A 153 -6.07 2.97 -9.81
C PHE A 153 -7.35 3.49 -9.14
N SER A 154 -8.07 4.42 -9.79
CA SER A 154 -9.30 4.99 -9.23
C SER A 154 -10.25 5.54 -10.28
N TRP A 155 -11.52 5.71 -9.87
CA TRP A 155 -12.54 6.49 -10.54
C TRP A 155 -12.94 5.94 -11.92
N SER A 156 -13.04 4.62 -11.99
CA SER A 156 -13.59 3.94 -13.16
C SER A 156 -15.10 4.18 -13.31
N ILE A 157 -15.60 3.99 -14.52
CA ILE A 157 -17.04 3.99 -14.83
C ILE A 157 -17.63 2.59 -14.68
N ASP A 158 -16.86 1.55 -15.03
CA ASP A 158 -17.19 0.13 -14.84
C ASP A 158 -16.21 -0.46 -13.81
N GLU A 159 -15.19 -1.22 -14.17
CA GLU A 159 -14.19 -1.77 -13.26
C GLU A 159 -12.97 -0.87 -13.09
N ILE A 160 -12.36 -0.91 -11.92
CA ILE A 160 -11.10 -0.18 -11.69
C ILE A 160 -9.97 -0.84 -12.49
N ALA A 161 -9.77 -2.16 -12.32
CA ALA A 161 -8.66 -2.87 -12.97
C ALA A 161 -9.06 -4.32 -13.26
N SER A 162 -9.32 -4.65 -14.53
CA SER A 162 -9.75 -5.98 -14.97
C SER A 162 -8.66 -6.67 -15.79
N PHE A 163 -8.10 -7.75 -15.23
CA PHE A 163 -7.07 -8.54 -15.88
C PHE A 163 -7.43 -10.02 -15.83
N TYR A 164 -7.75 -10.58 -16.97
CA TYR A 164 -8.15 -11.98 -17.10
C TYR A 164 -7.76 -12.53 -18.48
N ASP A 165 -7.71 -13.84 -18.59
CA ASP A 165 -7.27 -14.52 -19.83
C ASP A 165 -5.87 -14.09 -20.33
N ASN A 166 -5.05 -13.50 -19.44
CA ASN A 166 -3.63 -13.23 -19.68
C ASN A 166 -2.79 -14.42 -19.25
N ARG A 167 -1.52 -14.48 -19.72
CA ARG A 167 -0.50 -15.44 -19.29
C ARG A 167 0.63 -14.70 -18.55
N ASN A 168 1.15 -15.32 -17.50
CA ASN A 168 2.27 -14.77 -16.74
C ASN A 168 2.02 -13.32 -16.32
N PHE A 169 0.94 -13.13 -15.56
CA PHE A 169 0.50 -11.82 -15.06
C PHE A 169 0.81 -11.66 -13.58
N THR A 170 1.24 -10.48 -13.17
CA THR A 170 1.31 -10.08 -11.77
C THR A 170 0.80 -8.65 -11.57
N MET A 171 -0.06 -8.45 -10.58
CA MET A 171 -0.37 -7.15 -9.98
C MET A 171 0.01 -7.22 -8.50
N GLN A 172 1.01 -6.43 -8.13
CA GLN A 172 1.57 -6.44 -6.78
C GLN A 172 1.66 -5.04 -6.20
N TRP A 173 1.42 -4.92 -4.89
CA TRP A 173 1.55 -3.67 -4.13
C TRP A 173 0.78 -2.49 -4.74
N CYS A 174 -0.36 -2.76 -5.38
CA CYS A 174 -1.19 -1.74 -6.02
C CYS A 174 -2.35 -1.31 -5.12
N THR A 175 -2.81 -0.07 -5.31
CA THR A 175 -4.03 0.47 -4.69
C THR A 175 -5.15 0.55 -5.70
N LEU A 176 -6.32 0.01 -5.36
CA LEU A 176 -7.56 0.10 -6.14
C LEU A 176 -8.65 0.73 -5.26
N GLY A 177 -9.09 1.94 -5.58
CA GLY A 177 -10.05 2.64 -4.73
C GLY A 177 -11.06 3.49 -5.49
N GLU A 178 -12.25 3.62 -4.91
CA GLU A 178 -13.32 4.51 -5.40
C GLU A 178 -13.70 4.31 -6.87
N ALA A 179 -14.12 3.10 -7.24
CA ALA A 179 -14.91 2.94 -8.45
C ALA A 179 -16.21 3.75 -8.33
N LEU A 180 -16.56 4.55 -9.34
CA LEU A 180 -17.71 5.44 -9.31
C LEU A 180 -19.02 4.63 -9.39
N ALA A 181 -19.99 4.92 -8.51
CA ALA A 181 -21.20 4.13 -8.43
C ALA A 181 -22.27 4.54 -9.46
N ASN A 182 -22.54 5.82 -9.58
CA ASN A 182 -23.60 6.36 -10.43
C ASN A 182 -23.12 7.52 -11.30
N PRO A 183 -22.03 7.36 -12.07
CA PRO A 183 -21.51 8.43 -12.94
C PRO A 183 -22.35 8.63 -14.20
N GLY A 184 -23.42 7.83 -14.40
CA GLY A 184 -24.28 7.89 -15.59
C GLY A 184 -24.18 6.64 -16.48
N HIS A 185 -23.62 5.54 -16.01
CA HIS A 185 -23.58 4.26 -16.74
C HIS A 185 -24.99 3.77 -17.08
N SER A 186 -25.26 3.42 -18.35
CA SER A 186 -26.61 3.13 -18.85
C SER A 186 -27.28 1.91 -18.20
N LYS A 187 -26.50 0.95 -17.67
CA LYS A 187 -27.02 -0.22 -16.94
C LYS A 187 -27.34 0.07 -15.47
N GLY A 188 -27.18 1.31 -15.00
CA GLY A 188 -27.43 1.68 -13.62
C GLY A 188 -26.19 1.71 -12.75
N GLU A 189 -26.36 1.41 -11.45
CA GLU A 189 -25.28 1.46 -10.45
C GLU A 189 -24.18 0.45 -10.75
N HIS A 190 -22.92 0.90 -10.70
CA HIS A 190 -21.73 0.08 -10.86
C HIS A 190 -20.83 0.16 -9.62
N SER A 191 -19.65 0.77 -9.69
CA SER A 191 -18.62 0.79 -8.63
C SER A 191 -17.99 -0.59 -8.43
N TYR A 192 -17.25 -1.07 -9.45
CA TYR A 192 -16.67 -2.40 -9.45
C TYR A 192 -15.14 -2.36 -9.37
N GLY A 193 -14.56 -3.26 -8.55
CA GLY A 193 -13.10 -3.37 -8.41
C GLY A 193 -12.46 -3.95 -9.66
N GLY A 194 -12.68 -5.23 -9.95
CA GLY A 194 -12.11 -5.83 -11.16
C GLY A 194 -12.47 -7.29 -11.35
N ILE A 195 -12.39 -7.73 -12.62
CA ILE A 195 -12.42 -9.15 -12.98
C ILE A 195 -10.98 -9.63 -13.05
N TRP A 196 -10.63 -10.61 -12.19
CA TRP A 196 -9.30 -11.15 -12.05
C TRP A 196 -9.26 -12.63 -12.44
N GLY A 197 -8.31 -12.96 -13.31
CA GLY A 197 -8.14 -14.31 -13.81
C GLY A 197 -6.86 -14.44 -14.63
N GLY A 198 -6.62 -15.61 -15.20
CA GLY A 198 -5.49 -15.81 -16.11
C GLY A 198 -4.86 -17.19 -16.04
N LYS A 199 -4.03 -17.43 -17.03
CA LYS A 199 -3.26 -18.65 -17.23
C LYS A 199 -1.90 -18.49 -16.54
N GLY A 200 -1.93 -18.53 -15.19
CA GLY A 200 -0.87 -18.07 -14.31
C GLY A 200 -0.98 -16.57 -14.07
N ALA A 201 -1.75 -16.19 -13.04
CA ALA A 201 -1.95 -14.82 -12.61
C ALA A 201 -1.78 -14.69 -11.09
N SER A 202 -0.95 -13.74 -10.67
CA SER A 202 -0.72 -13.42 -9.26
C SER A 202 -1.24 -12.03 -8.95
N PHE A 203 -2.02 -11.94 -7.87
CA PHE A 203 -2.54 -10.70 -7.32
C PHE A 203 -2.20 -10.68 -5.83
N HIS A 204 -1.14 -9.97 -5.45
CA HIS A 204 -0.70 -10.00 -4.07
C HIS A 204 -0.35 -8.63 -3.52
N HIS A 205 -0.54 -8.48 -2.20
CA HIS A 205 -0.28 -7.24 -1.48
C HIS A 205 -0.99 -6.02 -2.08
N ASN A 206 -2.16 -6.21 -2.68
CA ASN A 206 -2.96 -5.10 -3.21
C ASN A 206 -3.95 -4.62 -2.17
N PHE A 207 -4.26 -3.33 -2.21
CA PHE A 207 -5.29 -2.70 -1.41
C PHE A 207 -6.53 -2.39 -2.25
N LEU A 208 -7.69 -2.93 -1.86
CA LEU A 208 -8.98 -2.71 -2.51
C LEU A 208 -9.93 -2.01 -1.54
N CYS A 209 -10.43 -0.82 -1.88
CA CYS A 209 -11.33 -0.08 -0.99
C CYS A 209 -12.42 0.71 -1.73
N HIS A 210 -13.51 0.98 -1.03
CA HIS A 210 -14.59 1.87 -1.48
C HIS A 210 -15.17 1.50 -2.85
N MET A 211 -15.62 0.26 -2.98
CA MET A 211 -16.27 -0.27 -4.18
C MET A 211 -17.48 -1.11 -3.82
N GLN A 212 -18.53 -1.08 -4.63
CA GLN A 212 -19.76 -1.84 -4.35
C GLN A 212 -19.56 -3.34 -4.49
N ASN A 213 -18.78 -3.77 -5.49
CA ASN A 213 -18.70 -5.17 -5.88
C ASN A 213 -17.36 -5.49 -6.57
N ARG A 214 -17.11 -6.75 -6.90
CA ARG A 214 -15.90 -7.25 -7.60
C ARG A 214 -14.58 -6.87 -6.90
N ALA A 215 -14.52 -7.19 -5.60
CA ALA A 215 -13.34 -6.93 -4.78
C ALA A 215 -12.57 -8.24 -4.38
N PRO A 216 -12.02 -9.02 -5.33
CA PRO A 216 -12.26 -9.05 -6.77
C PRO A 216 -13.42 -9.98 -7.19
N ARG A 217 -13.77 -10.00 -8.50
CA ARG A 217 -14.49 -11.11 -9.14
C ARG A 217 -13.50 -12.01 -9.84
N PHE A 218 -13.38 -13.27 -9.44
CA PHE A 218 -12.61 -14.26 -10.19
C PHE A 218 -13.30 -14.59 -11.51
N CYS A 219 -12.54 -14.50 -12.62
CA CYS A 219 -13.06 -14.69 -13.95
C CYS A 219 -13.64 -16.09 -14.13
N GLY A 220 -12.93 -17.09 -13.68
CA GLY A 220 -13.17 -18.46 -14.07
C GLY A 220 -12.94 -18.67 -15.57
N ALA A 221 -13.10 -19.88 -16.04
CA ALA A 221 -12.85 -20.24 -17.42
C ALA A 221 -14.05 -19.93 -18.33
N ARG A 222 -14.40 -18.65 -18.48
CA ARG A 222 -15.58 -18.21 -19.26
C ARG A 222 -15.30 -17.88 -20.71
N TYR A 223 -14.04 -17.93 -21.15
CA TYR A 223 -13.64 -17.55 -22.50
C TYR A 223 -12.96 -18.70 -23.20
N ASP A 224 -13.06 -18.71 -24.54
CA ASP A 224 -12.34 -19.67 -25.35
C ASP A 224 -10.82 -19.48 -25.15
N TRP A 225 -10.16 -20.61 -24.90
CA TRP A 225 -8.76 -20.63 -24.53
C TRP A 225 -7.89 -21.01 -25.73
N ASN A 226 -8.15 -20.41 -26.86
CA ASN A 226 -7.38 -20.62 -28.09
C ASN A 226 -5.86 -20.50 -27.82
N GLY A 227 -5.13 -21.50 -28.32
CA GLY A 227 -3.68 -21.55 -28.14
C GLY A 227 -3.20 -22.12 -26.80
N TYR A 228 -4.09 -22.74 -26.00
CA TYR A 228 -3.67 -23.57 -24.88
C TYR A 228 -3.32 -24.99 -25.32
N ASP A 229 -2.31 -25.57 -24.66
CA ASP A 229 -2.00 -26.99 -24.84
C ASP A 229 -3.04 -27.85 -24.11
N ASN A 230 -4.05 -28.28 -24.83
CA ASN A 230 -5.11 -29.14 -24.30
C ASN A 230 -4.61 -30.52 -23.90
N THR A 231 -3.36 -30.89 -24.22
CA THR A 231 -2.76 -32.16 -23.76
C THR A 231 -2.33 -32.08 -22.30
N GLN A 232 -2.05 -30.88 -21.77
CA GLN A 232 -1.65 -30.66 -20.39
C GLN A 232 -2.84 -30.63 -19.42
N TYR A 233 -4.03 -30.29 -19.89
CA TYR A 233 -5.25 -30.23 -19.09
C TYR A 233 -6.35 -31.05 -19.76
N ALA A 234 -7.13 -31.80 -18.97
CA ALA A 234 -8.23 -32.63 -19.47
C ALA A 234 -9.24 -31.85 -20.31
N ASN A 235 -9.37 -30.55 -20.06
CA ASN A 235 -9.96 -29.56 -20.94
C ASN A 235 -9.33 -28.19 -20.62
N SER A 236 -9.44 -27.22 -21.55
CA SER A 236 -8.87 -25.88 -21.40
C SER A 236 -9.47 -25.09 -20.22
N ILE A 237 -10.66 -25.47 -19.76
CA ILE A 237 -11.37 -24.86 -18.62
C ILE A 237 -10.55 -24.97 -17.32
N GLN A 238 -9.77 -26.02 -17.15
CA GLN A 238 -8.93 -26.23 -15.97
C GLN A 238 -7.61 -25.43 -16.00
N ALA A 239 -7.33 -24.74 -17.08
CA ALA A 239 -6.05 -24.04 -17.27
C ALA A 239 -5.93 -22.73 -16.51
N GLU A 240 -7.03 -22.13 -16.03
CA GLU A 240 -6.95 -20.92 -15.20
C GLU A 240 -6.28 -21.21 -13.86
N ILE A 241 -5.26 -20.41 -13.53
CA ILE A 241 -4.56 -20.43 -12.24
C ILE A 241 -4.46 -19.01 -11.72
N VAL A 242 -5.08 -18.76 -10.58
CA VAL A 242 -5.08 -17.44 -9.91
C VAL A 242 -4.56 -17.59 -8.50
N ASP A 243 -3.54 -16.80 -8.16
CA ASP A 243 -3.05 -16.66 -6.80
C ASP A 243 -3.44 -15.30 -6.24
N PHE A 244 -4.37 -15.29 -5.28
CA PHE A 244 -4.86 -14.12 -4.58
C PHE A 244 -4.43 -14.18 -3.11
N ARG A 245 -3.37 -13.44 -2.76
CA ARG A 245 -2.80 -13.51 -1.41
C ARG A 245 -2.39 -12.16 -0.85
N ASN A 246 -2.38 -12.07 0.48
CA ASN A 246 -1.92 -10.91 1.22
C ASN A 246 -2.54 -9.58 0.78
N CYS A 247 -3.70 -9.64 0.12
CA CYS A 247 -4.45 -8.44 -0.24
C CYS A 247 -5.31 -7.96 0.93
N VAL A 248 -5.59 -6.66 0.94
CA VAL A 248 -6.44 -6.02 1.95
C VAL A 248 -7.69 -5.50 1.29
N MET A 249 -8.86 -5.91 1.78
CA MET A 249 -10.15 -5.40 1.35
C MET A 249 -10.76 -4.54 2.45
N TYR A 250 -11.11 -3.31 2.11
CA TYR A 250 -11.76 -2.38 3.04
C TYR A 250 -13.03 -1.76 2.44
N ASN A 251 -14.10 -1.70 3.23
CA ASN A 251 -15.33 -0.99 2.90
C ASN A 251 -15.93 -1.35 1.52
N TRP A 252 -16.03 -2.66 1.20
CA TRP A 252 -16.85 -3.10 0.06
C TRP A 252 -18.34 -2.87 0.37
N GLY A 253 -19.14 -2.53 -0.66
CA GLY A 253 -20.55 -2.13 -0.48
C GLY A 253 -21.54 -3.27 -0.31
N ASN A 254 -22.67 -3.19 -1.02
CA ASN A 254 -23.78 -4.15 -0.89
C ASN A 254 -23.66 -5.38 -1.79
N GLY A 255 -22.72 -5.38 -2.71
CA GLY A 255 -22.51 -6.47 -3.63
C GLY A 255 -21.82 -7.68 -3.00
N ASN A 256 -21.34 -8.57 -3.85
CA ASN A 256 -20.72 -9.80 -3.37
C ASN A 256 -19.33 -9.62 -2.74
N GLY A 257 -18.73 -8.43 -2.85
CA GLY A 257 -17.35 -8.25 -2.47
C GLY A 257 -16.44 -9.14 -3.34
N CYS A 258 -15.77 -10.12 -2.73
CA CYS A 258 -15.01 -11.15 -3.42
C CYS A 258 -15.94 -12.29 -3.85
N TYR A 259 -15.89 -12.71 -5.13
CA TYR A 259 -16.71 -13.82 -5.67
C TYR A 259 -16.22 -14.31 -7.02
N GLY A 260 -16.85 -15.33 -7.58
CA GLY A 260 -16.67 -15.76 -8.96
C GLY A 260 -16.17 -17.20 -9.12
N GLY A 261 -15.32 -17.40 -10.14
CA GLY A 261 -14.79 -18.73 -10.48
C GLY A 261 -15.73 -19.59 -11.29
N THR A 262 -16.68 -18.97 -12.01
CA THR A 262 -17.64 -19.67 -12.87
C THR A 262 -16.93 -20.40 -14.01
N GLY A 263 -17.24 -21.68 -14.20
CA GLY A 263 -16.78 -22.46 -15.35
C GLY A 263 -15.44 -23.17 -15.15
N GLY A 264 -14.75 -23.00 -14.05
CA GLY A 264 -13.54 -23.77 -13.76
C GLY A 264 -12.32 -22.93 -13.36
N GLY A 265 -11.16 -23.57 -13.26
CA GLY A 265 -9.90 -22.96 -12.84
C GLY A 265 -9.46 -23.37 -11.43
N HIS A 266 -8.31 -22.85 -11.01
CA HIS A 266 -7.71 -23.09 -9.69
C HIS A 266 -7.41 -21.74 -9.04
N ILE A 267 -7.96 -21.50 -7.85
CA ILE A 267 -7.88 -20.20 -7.17
C ILE A 267 -7.33 -20.40 -5.76
N ASN A 268 -6.22 -19.75 -5.45
CA ASN A 268 -5.72 -19.60 -4.09
C ASN A 268 -6.27 -18.31 -3.48
N ILE A 269 -6.81 -18.38 -2.27
CA ILE A 269 -7.22 -17.24 -1.44
C ILE A 269 -6.47 -17.36 -0.11
N VAL A 270 -5.30 -16.71 0.00
CA VAL A 270 -4.34 -16.99 1.07
C VAL A 270 -3.95 -15.72 1.83
N ASN A 271 -4.08 -15.78 3.15
CA ASN A 271 -3.61 -14.73 4.06
C ASN A 271 -4.10 -13.31 3.68
N ASN A 272 -5.33 -13.18 3.17
CA ASN A 272 -5.93 -11.88 2.89
C ASN A 272 -6.58 -11.30 4.15
N TYR A 273 -6.68 -9.98 4.23
CA TYR A 273 -7.26 -9.26 5.34
C TYR A 273 -8.55 -8.56 4.92
N TYR A 274 -9.67 -8.96 5.52
CA TYR A 274 -11.00 -8.42 5.25
C TYR A 274 -11.43 -7.50 6.38
N LYS A 275 -11.45 -6.19 6.14
CA LYS A 275 -11.90 -5.18 7.09
C LYS A 275 -13.21 -4.54 6.62
N ALA A 276 -14.32 -4.92 7.24
CA ALA A 276 -15.60 -4.28 7.00
C ALA A 276 -15.52 -2.80 7.38
N GLY A 277 -16.02 -1.93 6.51
CA GLY A 277 -16.15 -0.50 6.74
C GLY A 277 -17.62 -0.07 6.92
N PRO A 278 -17.88 1.25 7.10
CA PRO A 278 -19.21 1.78 7.33
C PRO A 278 -20.24 1.54 6.21
N GLY A 279 -19.78 1.24 4.98
CA GLY A 279 -20.62 0.91 3.82
C GLY A 279 -20.80 -0.59 3.57
N THR A 280 -20.10 -1.46 4.30
CA THR A 280 -20.05 -2.89 4.05
C THR A 280 -21.33 -3.60 4.50
N ALA A 281 -21.94 -4.39 3.61
CA ALA A 281 -23.15 -5.17 3.92
C ALA A 281 -22.84 -6.60 4.38
N ASN A 282 -22.06 -7.36 3.65
CA ASN A 282 -21.73 -8.76 3.95
C ASN A 282 -20.41 -8.87 4.71
N THR A 283 -20.38 -8.40 5.96
CA THR A 283 -19.17 -8.12 6.74
C THR A 283 -18.26 -9.32 7.01
N LYS A 284 -18.81 -10.55 6.99
CA LYS A 284 -18.07 -11.79 7.30
C LYS A 284 -17.75 -12.63 6.06
N ARG A 285 -18.01 -12.12 4.85
CA ARG A 285 -17.79 -12.89 3.62
C ARG A 285 -16.32 -12.89 3.22
N VAL A 286 -15.75 -14.08 3.02
CA VAL A 286 -14.45 -14.27 2.37
C VAL A 286 -14.62 -14.32 0.87
N THR A 287 -15.50 -15.18 0.36
CA THR A 287 -15.82 -15.24 -1.06
C THR A 287 -17.19 -15.89 -1.30
N GLN A 288 -17.76 -15.66 -2.48
CA GLN A 288 -18.92 -16.40 -2.98
C GLN A 288 -18.52 -17.20 -4.21
N ILE A 289 -18.63 -18.50 -4.13
CA ILE A 289 -18.30 -19.40 -5.23
C ILE A 289 -19.44 -19.42 -6.24
N SER A 290 -19.12 -19.20 -7.51
CA SER A 290 -20.08 -19.21 -8.60
C SER A 290 -19.97 -20.48 -9.43
N VAL A 291 -21.11 -21.11 -9.67
CA VAL A 291 -21.27 -22.31 -10.53
C VAL A 291 -21.95 -21.92 -11.83
N ALA A 292 -21.46 -22.43 -12.95
CA ALA A 292 -22.11 -22.19 -14.24
C ALA A 292 -23.46 -22.91 -14.32
N THR A 293 -24.51 -22.14 -14.54
CA THR A 293 -25.89 -22.66 -14.69
C THR A 293 -26.29 -22.86 -16.14
N ASN A 294 -25.45 -22.47 -17.08
CA ASN A 294 -25.63 -22.65 -18.54
C ASN A 294 -24.27 -22.94 -19.17
N ASP A 295 -24.29 -23.56 -20.35
CA ASP A 295 -23.11 -23.60 -21.19
C ASP A 295 -22.78 -22.22 -21.74
N ASN A 296 -21.54 -22.02 -22.16
CA ASN A 296 -21.12 -20.74 -22.71
C ASN A 296 -21.80 -20.48 -24.07
N ALA A 297 -21.96 -19.21 -24.44
CA ALA A 297 -22.63 -18.80 -25.68
C ALA A 297 -21.89 -19.29 -26.96
N ASP A 298 -20.59 -19.56 -26.87
CA ASP A 298 -19.79 -20.15 -27.95
C ASP A 298 -19.87 -21.67 -28.04
N GLY A 299 -20.69 -22.30 -27.18
CA GLY A 299 -20.86 -23.77 -27.13
C GLY A 299 -19.85 -24.50 -26.26
N THR A 300 -18.95 -23.82 -25.59
CA THR A 300 -18.05 -24.44 -24.59
C THR A 300 -18.86 -24.99 -23.42
N PRO A 301 -18.70 -26.28 -23.05
CA PRO A 301 -19.48 -26.87 -21.98
C PRO A 301 -19.08 -26.31 -20.62
N PHE A 302 -19.94 -25.50 -20.02
CA PHE A 302 -19.72 -24.86 -18.73
C PHE A 302 -20.66 -25.37 -17.63
N LEU A 303 -21.84 -25.84 -18.04
CA LEU A 303 -22.89 -26.19 -17.09
C LEU A 303 -22.37 -27.13 -15.99
N GLY A 304 -22.54 -26.70 -14.76
CA GLY A 304 -22.11 -27.43 -13.58
C GLY A 304 -20.63 -27.24 -13.16
N TYR A 305 -19.84 -26.52 -13.95
CA TYR A 305 -18.46 -26.23 -13.56
C TYR A 305 -18.34 -25.03 -12.62
N CYS A 306 -17.42 -25.13 -11.64
CA CYS A 306 -16.88 -24.01 -10.87
C CYS A 306 -15.38 -24.19 -10.71
N ALA A 307 -14.68 -23.14 -10.32
CA ALA A 307 -13.26 -23.20 -9.96
C ALA A 307 -13.07 -24.08 -8.70
N ARG A 308 -11.86 -24.57 -8.55
CA ARG A 308 -11.37 -25.20 -7.32
C ARG A 308 -10.66 -24.17 -6.48
N TYR A 309 -10.79 -24.28 -5.15
CA TYR A 309 -10.28 -23.27 -4.23
C TYR A 309 -9.38 -23.87 -3.17
N TYR A 310 -8.24 -23.20 -2.94
CA TYR A 310 -7.45 -23.33 -1.73
C TYR A 310 -7.61 -22.05 -0.91
N ILE A 311 -8.25 -22.15 0.26
CA ILE A 311 -8.56 -20.99 1.11
C ILE A 311 -7.96 -21.22 2.48
N ASN A 312 -6.97 -20.40 2.86
CA ASN A 312 -6.19 -20.60 4.09
C ASN A 312 -5.60 -19.30 4.64
N GLY A 313 -5.66 -19.13 5.97
CA GLY A 313 -4.98 -18.05 6.68
C GLY A 313 -5.64 -16.68 6.58
N ASN A 314 -6.87 -16.58 6.06
CA ASN A 314 -7.54 -15.30 5.89
C ASN A 314 -8.10 -14.76 7.22
N TYR A 315 -7.96 -13.44 7.41
CA TYR A 315 -8.42 -12.73 8.60
C TYR A 315 -9.64 -11.86 8.29
N VAL A 316 -10.73 -12.03 9.05
CA VAL A 316 -11.98 -11.29 8.86
C VAL A 316 -12.34 -10.54 10.15
N THR A 317 -12.12 -9.22 10.19
CA THR A 317 -12.29 -8.41 11.41
C THR A 317 -13.67 -8.54 12.04
N ALA A 318 -14.73 -8.61 11.24
CA ALA A 318 -16.10 -8.69 11.70
C ALA A 318 -16.47 -10.04 12.37
N ALA A 319 -15.59 -11.06 12.27
CA ALA A 319 -15.80 -12.34 12.96
C ALA A 319 -15.37 -12.32 14.44
N GLY A 320 -14.78 -11.22 14.92
CA GLY A 320 -14.42 -11.03 16.33
C GLY A 320 -13.39 -12.07 16.80
N SER A 321 -13.70 -12.85 17.82
CA SER A 321 -12.80 -13.89 18.37
C SER A 321 -12.48 -15.03 17.38
N GLU A 322 -13.22 -15.15 16.30
CA GLU A 322 -13.00 -16.15 15.23
C GLU A 322 -12.34 -15.55 13.98
N ALA A 323 -11.84 -14.30 14.05
CA ALA A 323 -11.33 -13.55 12.90
C ALA A 323 -10.15 -14.25 12.20
N GLU A 324 -9.27 -14.86 12.97
CA GLU A 324 -8.09 -15.55 12.46
C GLU A 324 -8.46 -16.90 11.84
N ASN A 325 -7.92 -17.18 10.66
CA ASN A 325 -8.20 -18.39 9.88
C ASN A 325 -9.72 -18.60 9.67
N TYR A 326 -10.44 -17.50 9.41
CA TYR A 326 -11.89 -17.56 9.22
C TYR A 326 -12.27 -18.35 7.95
N ASP A 327 -11.48 -18.24 6.91
CA ASP A 327 -11.41 -19.08 5.70
C ASP A 327 -12.78 -19.59 5.20
N TRP A 328 -12.98 -20.90 5.26
CA TRP A 328 -14.20 -21.57 4.79
C TRP A 328 -15.45 -21.19 5.54
N LYS A 329 -15.38 -20.66 6.75
CA LYS A 329 -16.52 -20.12 7.49
C LYS A 329 -17.15 -18.89 6.81
N GLY A 330 -16.35 -18.14 6.04
CA GLY A 330 -16.77 -16.98 5.27
C GLY A 330 -17.14 -17.27 3.81
N VAL A 331 -17.17 -18.54 3.41
CA VAL A 331 -17.51 -18.94 2.04
C VAL A 331 -19.00 -19.18 1.91
N ILE A 332 -19.59 -18.64 0.84
CA ILE A 332 -20.97 -18.90 0.44
C ILE A 332 -21.01 -19.31 -1.04
N TYR A 333 -22.17 -19.75 -1.49
CA TYR A 333 -22.40 -20.26 -2.84
C TYR A 333 -23.54 -19.53 -3.52
N ASP A 334 -23.50 -19.49 -4.87
CA ASP A 334 -24.64 -19.06 -5.65
C ASP A 334 -25.82 -19.99 -5.38
N SER A 335 -27.03 -19.42 -5.26
CA SER A 335 -28.25 -20.16 -4.99
C SER A 335 -28.95 -20.67 -6.28
N GLY A 336 -28.22 -20.72 -7.41
CA GLY A 336 -28.75 -21.17 -8.69
C GLY A 336 -29.04 -22.67 -8.74
N THR A 337 -30.09 -23.07 -9.43
CA THR A 337 -30.36 -24.47 -9.76
C THR A 337 -30.12 -24.71 -11.24
N PHE A 338 -29.58 -25.88 -11.57
CA PHE A 338 -29.38 -26.32 -12.95
C PHE A 338 -29.68 -27.81 -13.10
N THR A 339 -29.90 -28.28 -14.32
CA THR A 339 -30.26 -29.68 -14.59
C THR A 339 -29.26 -30.27 -15.57
N ILE A 340 -28.66 -31.42 -15.22
CA ILE A 340 -27.76 -32.18 -16.07
C ILE A 340 -28.36 -33.58 -16.23
N ASN A 341 -28.58 -34.05 -17.46
CA ASN A 341 -29.11 -35.40 -17.76
C ASN A 341 -30.39 -35.75 -17.00
N GLY A 342 -31.28 -34.76 -16.78
CA GLY A 342 -32.55 -34.93 -16.06
C GLY A 342 -32.44 -34.84 -14.53
N GLU A 343 -31.24 -34.81 -13.96
CA GLU A 343 -31.03 -34.62 -12.53
C GLU A 343 -30.84 -33.15 -12.20
N LYS A 344 -31.48 -32.72 -11.11
CA LYS A 344 -31.42 -31.34 -10.62
C LYS A 344 -30.33 -31.17 -9.60
N TYR A 345 -29.46 -30.22 -9.84
CA TYR A 345 -28.37 -29.81 -8.94
C TYR A 345 -28.64 -28.42 -8.38
N CYS A 346 -28.13 -28.15 -7.19
CA CYS A 346 -28.23 -26.87 -6.51
C CYS A 346 -26.83 -26.41 -6.11
N ALA A 347 -26.47 -25.23 -6.53
CA ALA A 347 -25.21 -24.61 -6.11
C ALA A 347 -25.37 -23.97 -4.73
N ASP A 348 -25.47 -24.78 -3.70
CA ASP A 348 -25.52 -24.31 -2.31
C ASP A 348 -24.54 -25.08 -1.41
N ALA A 349 -24.35 -24.58 -0.20
CA ALA A 349 -23.41 -25.15 0.77
C ALA A 349 -23.67 -26.62 1.09
N ASN A 350 -24.91 -27.09 1.04
CA ASN A 350 -25.28 -28.44 1.42
C ASN A 350 -24.96 -29.46 0.31
N HIS A 351 -24.88 -29.03 -0.94
CA HIS A 351 -24.66 -29.89 -2.10
C HIS A 351 -23.22 -29.87 -2.62
N LEU A 352 -22.54 -28.74 -2.45
CA LEU A 352 -21.17 -28.54 -2.95
C LEU A 352 -20.13 -28.63 -1.84
N TYR A 353 -20.56 -28.76 -0.59
CA TYR A 353 -19.73 -28.73 0.59
C TYR A 353 -20.07 -29.77 1.65
N GLY A 354 -19.06 -30.08 2.34
CA GLY A 354 -18.98 -30.98 3.45
C GLY A 354 -17.71 -31.80 3.28
N ASP A 355 -17.40 -32.63 4.24
CA ASP A 355 -16.30 -33.60 4.16
C ASP A 355 -16.54 -34.63 3.01
N ASN A 356 -17.74 -34.63 2.47
CA ASN A 356 -18.15 -35.40 1.28
C ASN A 356 -18.38 -34.45 0.10
N ILE A 357 -17.33 -34.16 -0.64
CA ILE A 357 -17.37 -33.34 -1.83
C ILE A 357 -18.19 -34.06 -2.89
N THR A 358 -19.36 -33.50 -3.23
CA THR A 358 -20.18 -34.00 -4.32
C THR A 358 -19.59 -33.56 -5.64
N TYR A 359 -19.26 -34.50 -6.51
CA TYR A 359 -18.83 -34.21 -7.87
C TYR A 359 -20.02 -33.67 -8.65
N VAL A 360 -19.83 -32.50 -9.28
CA VAL A 360 -20.77 -31.95 -10.23
C VAL A 360 -20.35 -32.44 -11.64
N LYS A 361 -21.27 -32.98 -12.40
CA LYS A 361 -21.00 -33.33 -13.80
C LYS A 361 -21.47 -32.19 -14.71
N ASN A 362 -20.71 -31.90 -15.75
CA ASN A 362 -21.10 -30.91 -16.76
C ASN A 362 -22.14 -31.49 -17.73
N SER A 363 -22.65 -30.67 -18.66
CA SER A 363 -23.61 -31.07 -19.68
C SER A 363 -23.11 -32.19 -20.59
N SER A 364 -21.83 -32.39 -20.72
CA SER A 364 -21.19 -33.50 -21.45
C SER A 364 -21.00 -34.76 -20.61
N ASN A 365 -21.55 -34.81 -19.39
CA ASN A 365 -21.44 -35.92 -18.44
C ASN A 365 -19.99 -36.23 -18.01
N VAL A 366 -19.11 -35.21 -18.00
CA VAL A 366 -17.74 -35.30 -17.52
C VAL A 366 -17.71 -35.03 -16.02
N ASP A 367 -17.06 -35.89 -15.27
CA ASP A 367 -16.88 -35.71 -13.81
C ASP A 367 -16.09 -34.42 -13.52
N CYS A 368 -16.66 -33.54 -12.70
CA CYS A 368 -15.98 -32.37 -12.19
C CYS A 368 -15.14 -32.73 -10.95
N VAL A 369 -14.02 -32.03 -10.80
CA VAL A 369 -13.15 -32.23 -9.64
C VAL A 369 -13.70 -31.51 -8.39
N PRO A 370 -13.33 -31.97 -7.18
CA PRO A 370 -13.76 -31.35 -5.93
C PRO A 370 -13.44 -29.85 -5.86
N ILE A 371 -14.34 -29.05 -5.27
CA ILE A 371 -14.15 -27.59 -5.15
C ILE A 371 -13.01 -27.25 -4.22
N LYS A 372 -12.92 -27.93 -3.08
CA LYS A 372 -11.83 -27.73 -2.10
C LYS A 372 -10.56 -28.43 -2.56
N MET A 373 -9.45 -27.70 -2.58
CA MET A 373 -8.12 -28.25 -2.79
C MET A 373 -7.40 -28.44 -1.43
N ASP A 374 -6.70 -29.55 -1.31
CA ASP A 374 -5.89 -29.86 -0.10
C ASP A 374 -4.54 -29.13 -0.07
N ALA A 375 -4.09 -28.65 -1.23
CA ALA A 375 -2.86 -27.88 -1.38
C ALA A 375 -3.11 -26.71 -2.37
N PRO A 376 -2.34 -25.62 -2.26
CA PRO A 376 -2.47 -24.51 -3.19
C PRO A 376 -2.11 -24.92 -4.61
N ALA A 377 -2.77 -24.32 -5.59
CA ALA A 377 -2.31 -24.36 -6.97
C ALA A 377 -0.92 -23.72 -7.07
N ALA A 378 -0.13 -24.18 -8.06
CA ALA A 378 1.22 -23.65 -8.28
C ALA A 378 1.19 -22.12 -8.47
N THR A 379 2.08 -21.45 -7.78
CA THR A 379 2.32 -20.01 -7.90
C THR A 379 3.76 -19.79 -8.34
N GLY A 380 4.09 -18.59 -8.80
CA GLY A 380 5.49 -18.15 -8.83
C GLY A 380 6.02 -17.95 -7.40
N ASP A 381 7.31 -17.60 -7.28
CA ASP A 381 7.87 -17.19 -5.99
C ASP A 381 7.14 -15.92 -5.52
N VAL A 382 6.52 -15.97 -4.33
CA VAL A 382 5.79 -14.83 -3.74
C VAL A 382 6.10 -14.76 -2.26
N THR A 383 6.60 -13.61 -1.82
CA THR A 383 6.70 -13.27 -0.41
C THR A 383 5.33 -13.36 0.24
N THR A 384 5.25 -14.05 1.38
CA THR A 384 3.99 -14.32 2.04
C THR A 384 4.05 -13.89 3.49
N HIS A 385 3.21 -12.95 3.86
CA HIS A 385 2.99 -12.49 5.24
C HIS A 385 1.80 -13.23 5.87
N THR A 386 1.66 -13.17 7.21
CA THR A 386 0.35 -13.44 7.83
C THR A 386 -0.65 -12.35 7.38
N ALA A 387 -1.93 -12.62 7.44
CA ALA A 387 -2.95 -11.65 7.02
C ALA A 387 -2.84 -10.32 7.78
N GLN A 388 -2.57 -10.37 9.09
CA GLN A 388 -2.41 -9.18 9.92
C GLN A 388 -1.15 -8.38 9.54
N LYS A 389 -0.03 -9.06 9.28
CA LYS A 389 1.18 -8.40 8.83
C LYS A 389 1.02 -7.83 7.41
N ALA A 390 0.32 -8.54 6.52
CA ALA A 390 -0.03 -8.02 5.21
C ALA A 390 -0.85 -6.73 5.31
N TYR A 391 -1.81 -6.66 6.24
CA TYR A 391 -2.57 -5.42 6.48
C TYR A 391 -1.66 -4.24 6.81
N GLU A 392 -0.71 -4.41 7.74
CA GLU A 392 0.26 -3.37 8.10
C GLU A 392 1.12 -2.94 6.89
N LYS A 393 1.70 -3.92 6.20
CA LYS A 393 2.63 -3.67 5.08
C LYS A 393 1.92 -3.05 3.86
N VAL A 394 0.75 -3.54 3.50
CA VAL A 394 -0.03 -3.02 2.38
C VAL A 394 -0.42 -1.57 2.62
N LEU A 395 -0.93 -1.22 3.79
CA LEU A 395 -1.27 0.17 4.07
C LEU A 395 -0.03 1.08 4.10
N ALA A 396 1.11 0.58 4.52
CA ALA A 396 2.35 1.32 4.57
C ALA A 396 2.94 1.60 3.16
N TYR A 397 2.92 0.61 2.26
CA TYR A 397 3.79 0.62 1.08
C TYR A 397 3.08 0.54 -0.27
N CYS A 398 1.81 0.11 -0.37
CA CYS A 398 1.15 -0.07 -1.66
C CYS A 398 0.81 1.26 -2.38
N GLY A 399 0.50 1.14 -3.67
CA GLY A 399 0.23 2.26 -4.56
C GLY A 399 1.49 2.97 -5.04
N ALA A 400 1.34 4.13 -5.69
CA ALA A 400 2.47 4.97 -6.09
C ALA A 400 3.09 5.66 -4.85
N SER A 401 3.58 4.84 -3.93
CA SER A 401 3.93 5.21 -2.56
C SER A 401 5.21 6.02 -2.44
N MET A 402 6.08 6.03 -3.47
CA MET A 402 7.26 6.91 -3.49
C MET A 402 6.86 8.39 -3.31
N TYR A 403 5.73 8.79 -3.92
CA TYR A 403 5.09 10.09 -3.71
C TYR A 403 3.59 9.87 -3.59
N ARG A 404 3.14 9.43 -2.42
CA ARG A 404 1.73 9.13 -2.16
C ARG A 404 0.92 10.41 -2.24
N ASP A 405 -0.13 10.42 -3.08
CA ASP A 405 -1.04 11.56 -3.17
C ASP A 405 -2.09 11.56 -2.04
N GLY A 406 -2.79 12.70 -1.87
CA GLY A 406 -3.80 12.84 -0.82
C GLY A 406 -4.97 11.86 -0.94
N VAL A 407 -5.24 11.31 -2.11
CA VAL A 407 -6.29 10.31 -2.34
C VAL A 407 -5.88 8.96 -1.73
N ASP A 408 -4.69 8.47 -2.08
CA ASP A 408 -4.19 7.21 -1.50
C ASP A 408 -3.95 7.35 0.01
N ALA A 409 -3.41 8.49 0.47
CA ALA A 409 -3.21 8.76 1.90
C ALA A 409 -4.54 8.70 2.68
N ARG A 410 -5.61 9.27 2.12
CA ARG A 410 -6.96 9.18 2.70
C ARG A 410 -7.46 7.74 2.76
N TYR A 411 -7.32 6.97 1.68
CA TYR A 411 -7.73 5.55 1.67
C TYR A 411 -7.06 4.76 2.79
N MET A 412 -5.75 4.95 2.99
CA MET A 412 -5.00 4.27 4.05
C MET A 412 -5.49 4.69 5.43
N SER A 413 -5.65 6.00 5.66
CA SER A 413 -6.16 6.55 6.91
C SER A 413 -7.58 6.04 7.23
N GLU A 414 -8.48 6.02 6.24
CA GLU A 414 -9.84 5.52 6.42
C GLU A 414 -9.85 4.03 6.76
N ALA A 415 -9.01 3.23 6.09
CA ALA A 415 -8.89 1.81 6.38
C ALA A 415 -8.33 1.56 7.79
N GLN A 416 -7.37 2.35 8.25
CA GLN A 416 -6.81 2.24 9.60
C GLN A 416 -7.85 2.55 10.66
N ASN A 417 -8.54 3.66 10.51
CA ASN A 417 -9.50 4.18 11.49
C ASN A 417 -10.88 3.51 11.39
N GLY A 418 -11.15 2.69 10.34
CA GLY A 418 -12.46 2.10 10.11
C GLY A 418 -13.53 3.14 9.74
N THR A 419 -13.13 4.24 9.10
CA THR A 419 -13.98 5.40 8.78
C THR A 419 -14.14 5.57 7.26
N THR A 420 -15.01 6.51 6.87
CA THR A 420 -15.16 6.99 5.50
C THR A 420 -15.42 8.48 5.51
N THR A 421 -14.81 9.22 4.60
CA THR A 421 -14.96 10.68 4.52
C THR A 421 -16.11 11.07 3.59
N TYR A 422 -16.24 10.42 2.44
CA TYR A 422 -17.13 10.86 1.37
C TYR A 422 -18.30 9.90 1.13
N ILE A 423 -19.33 10.42 0.45
CA ILE A 423 -20.51 9.68 0.01
C ILE A 423 -20.96 10.26 -1.33
N GLY A 424 -21.59 9.45 -2.18
CA GLY A 424 -22.08 9.86 -3.47
C GLY A 424 -23.18 10.93 -3.42
N SER A 425 -23.36 11.68 -4.51
CA SER A 425 -24.31 12.79 -4.62
C SER A 425 -25.34 12.62 -5.76
N ALA A 426 -25.30 11.52 -6.54
CA ALA A 426 -26.25 11.28 -7.60
C ALA A 426 -27.67 11.05 -7.05
N THR A 427 -28.69 11.59 -7.69
CA THR A 427 -30.08 11.37 -7.32
C THR A 427 -30.74 10.25 -8.09
N LYS A 428 -30.20 9.93 -9.27
CA LYS A 428 -30.66 8.89 -10.18
C LYS A 428 -29.50 8.07 -10.71
N THR A 429 -29.74 6.79 -10.88
CA THR A 429 -28.84 5.89 -11.62
C THR A 429 -28.94 6.16 -13.12
N GLY A 430 -27.99 5.67 -13.92
CA GLY A 430 -28.03 5.82 -15.37
C GLY A 430 -29.27 5.17 -16.05
N ASP A 431 -29.86 4.14 -15.42
CA ASP A 431 -31.12 3.50 -15.83
C ASP A 431 -32.38 4.17 -15.21
N GLY A 432 -32.22 5.33 -14.55
CA GLY A 432 -33.30 6.18 -14.05
C GLY A 432 -33.89 5.85 -12.69
N LYS A 433 -33.36 4.84 -11.98
CA LYS A 433 -33.81 4.48 -10.63
C LYS A 433 -33.31 5.50 -9.60
N THR A 434 -33.96 5.53 -8.42
CA THR A 434 -33.49 6.36 -7.30
C THR A 434 -32.28 5.70 -6.65
N VAL A 435 -31.23 6.50 -6.41
CA VAL A 435 -29.99 6.04 -5.80
C VAL A 435 -30.17 5.83 -4.29
N THR A 436 -29.54 4.79 -3.76
CA THR A 436 -29.37 4.58 -2.33
C THR A 436 -27.87 4.62 -2.02
N HIS A 437 -27.42 5.70 -1.40
CA HIS A 437 -26.01 5.91 -1.13
C HIS A 437 -25.49 5.02 -0.01
N ARG A 438 -24.20 4.69 -0.08
CA ARG A 438 -23.44 3.99 0.95
C ARG A 438 -22.21 4.80 1.37
N LYS A 439 -21.90 4.79 2.64
CA LYS A 439 -20.75 5.52 3.17
C LYS A 439 -19.45 5.01 2.52
N GLY A 440 -18.63 5.94 2.04
CA GLY A 440 -17.39 5.67 1.36
C GLY A 440 -17.52 5.32 -0.14
N ILE A 441 -18.73 5.21 -0.67
CA ILE A 441 -18.96 4.96 -2.10
C ILE A 441 -19.39 6.28 -2.74
N ILE A 442 -18.61 6.77 -3.69
CA ILE A 442 -18.85 8.03 -4.42
C ILE A 442 -19.45 7.77 -5.80
N ASP A 443 -20.15 8.75 -6.34
CA ASP A 443 -20.76 8.68 -7.67
C ASP A 443 -19.95 9.42 -8.73
N TYR A 444 -19.30 10.50 -8.33
CA TYR A 444 -18.53 11.40 -9.19
C TYR A 444 -17.20 11.76 -8.51
N VAL A 445 -16.19 12.09 -9.32
CA VAL A 445 -14.91 12.57 -8.76
C VAL A 445 -15.11 13.83 -7.90
N LYS A 446 -16.01 14.73 -8.29
CA LYS A 446 -16.33 15.93 -7.50
C LYS A 446 -16.84 15.67 -6.08
N ASP A 447 -17.34 14.45 -5.78
CA ASP A 447 -17.84 14.12 -4.44
C ASP A 447 -16.70 14.09 -3.41
N GLN A 448 -15.46 13.83 -3.84
CA GLN A 448 -14.26 13.91 -3.02
C GLN A 448 -13.50 15.25 -3.13
N GLY A 449 -14.02 16.18 -3.91
CA GLY A 449 -13.40 17.48 -4.17
C GLY A 449 -12.50 17.48 -5.42
N GLU A 450 -11.90 18.62 -5.68
CA GLU A 450 -11.00 18.79 -6.81
C GLU A 450 -9.69 18.01 -6.61
N TYR A 451 -9.24 17.32 -7.66
CA TYR A 451 -7.96 16.62 -7.65
C TYR A 451 -6.93 17.39 -8.49
N THR A 452 -5.91 17.89 -7.81
CA THR A 452 -4.83 18.66 -8.43
C THR A 452 -3.48 18.19 -7.92
N LEU A 453 -2.46 18.30 -8.76
CA LEU A 453 -1.06 18.09 -8.41
C LEU A 453 -0.21 19.17 -9.07
N SER A 454 0.84 19.59 -8.40
CA SER A 454 1.83 20.52 -8.97
C SER A 454 2.55 19.89 -10.14
N SER A 455 2.83 20.68 -11.18
CA SER A 455 3.74 20.27 -12.25
C SER A 455 5.17 20.55 -11.83
N THR A 456 6.06 19.61 -12.04
CA THR A 456 7.49 19.70 -11.69
C THR A 456 8.34 19.19 -12.85
N ALA A 457 9.63 19.48 -12.80
CA ALA A 457 10.62 18.92 -13.68
C ALA A 457 11.95 18.72 -12.94
N HIS A 458 12.78 17.81 -13.42
CA HIS A 458 14.16 17.73 -12.97
C HIS A 458 14.91 19.04 -13.28
N PRO A 459 15.88 19.45 -12.45
CA PRO A 459 16.65 20.66 -12.71
C PRO A 459 17.48 20.52 -13.99
N SER A 460 17.81 21.64 -14.61
CA SER A 460 18.71 21.65 -15.77
C SER A 460 20.08 21.04 -15.40
N GLY A 461 20.61 20.16 -16.24
CA GLY A 461 21.85 19.43 -16.00
C GLY A 461 21.72 18.28 -15.00
N TYR A 462 20.52 17.77 -14.83
CA TYR A 462 20.27 16.57 -14.01
C TYR A 462 20.79 15.30 -14.67
N ASP A 463 20.63 15.20 -16.00
CA ASP A 463 21.02 14.09 -16.86
C ASP A 463 21.53 14.73 -18.18
N THR A 464 22.84 14.82 -18.37
CA THR A 464 23.47 15.62 -19.43
C THR A 464 23.45 14.93 -20.79
N ASP A 465 23.55 13.60 -20.81
CA ASP A 465 23.58 12.83 -22.05
C ASP A 465 22.24 12.18 -22.41
N ASN A 466 21.21 12.40 -21.55
CA ASN A 466 19.83 11.94 -21.72
C ASN A 466 19.71 10.41 -21.81
N ASP A 467 20.35 9.70 -20.92
CA ASP A 467 20.30 8.25 -20.82
C ASP A 467 19.38 7.73 -19.66
N GLY A 468 18.78 8.65 -18.92
CA GLY A 468 17.83 8.38 -17.84
C GLY A 468 18.48 8.21 -16.48
N MET A 469 19.81 8.36 -16.36
CA MET A 469 20.55 8.37 -15.10
C MET A 469 21.03 9.78 -14.77
N PRO A 470 20.96 10.22 -13.50
CA PRO A 470 21.47 11.53 -13.12
C PRO A 470 23.01 11.58 -13.14
N ASP A 471 23.61 12.68 -13.63
CA ASP A 471 25.08 12.91 -13.66
C ASP A 471 25.76 12.62 -12.31
N ALA A 472 25.11 13.04 -11.20
CA ALA A 472 25.61 12.83 -9.85
C ALA A 472 25.67 11.34 -9.48
N TRP A 473 24.65 10.56 -9.90
CA TRP A 473 24.61 9.13 -9.63
C TRP A 473 25.62 8.36 -10.47
N GLU A 474 25.75 8.70 -11.75
CA GLU A 474 26.72 8.10 -12.64
C GLU A 474 28.15 8.31 -12.11
N THR A 475 28.49 9.55 -11.77
CA THR A 475 29.79 9.90 -11.17
C THR A 475 30.08 9.10 -9.91
N ALA A 476 29.09 8.97 -9.01
CA ALA A 476 29.22 8.21 -7.77
C ALA A 476 29.46 6.71 -7.99
N ASN A 477 28.99 6.18 -9.13
CA ASN A 477 29.09 4.76 -9.50
C ASN A 477 30.14 4.47 -10.59
N GLY A 478 30.96 5.46 -10.95
CA GLY A 478 32.06 5.30 -11.89
C GLY A 478 31.65 5.18 -13.35
N LEU A 479 30.45 5.68 -13.69
CA LEU A 479 29.94 5.84 -15.05
C LEU A 479 30.30 7.21 -15.60
N ASN A 480 30.03 7.45 -16.88
CA ASN A 480 30.40 8.70 -17.56
C ASN A 480 29.16 9.54 -17.91
N PRO A 481 28.88 10.68 -17.22
CA PRO A 481 27.73 11.55 -17.49
C PRO A 481 27.64 12.18 -18.88
N ASN A 482 28.51 11.80 -19.80
CA ASN A 482 28.56 12.26 -21.21
C ASN A 482 28.59 11.08 -22.19
N ASP A 483 28.22 9.88 -21.77
CA ASP A 483 28.19 8.67 -22.60
C ASP A 483 26.91 7.88 -22.44
N ALA A 484 25.83 8.29 -23.08
CA ALA A 484 24.53 7.66 -23.06
C ALA A 484 24.51 6.15 -23.42
N SER A 485 25.65 5.58 -23.84
CA SER A 485 25.70 4.16 -24.15
C SER A 485 25.88 3.27 -22.95
N ASP A 486 26.39 3.79 -21.85
CA ASP A 486 26.70 3.00 -20.65
C ASP A 486 25.43 2.63 -19.85
N ALA A 487 24.32 3.40 -19.95
CA ALA A 487 23.01 3.03 -19.38
C ALA A 487 22.52 1.64 -19.83
N LYS A 488 22.92 1.18 -21.00
CA LYS A 488 22.50 -0.11 -21.58
C LYS A 488 23.47 -1.24 -21.27
N THR A 489 24.61 -0.93 -20.67
CA THR A 489 25.59 -1.94 -20.26
C THR A 489 25.17 -2.58 -18.94
N TYR A 490 25.86 -3.64 -18.53
CA TYR A 490 25.58 -4.39 -17.30
C TYR A 490 26.75 -4.28 -16.30
N THR A 491 27.53 -3.20 -16.38
CA THR A 491 28.81 -3.07 -15.66
C THR A 491 28.64 -2.96 -14.14
N LEU A 492 27.49 -2.46 -13.67
CA LEU A 492 27.18 -2.35 -12.25
C LEU A 492 26.55 -3.61 -11.67
N ASP A 493 26.12 -4.55 -12.49
CA ASP A 493 25.50 -5.79 -12.04
C ASP A 493 26.42 -7.00 -12.27
N SER A 494 27.00 -7.51 -11.21
CA SER A 494 27.92 -8.67 -11.27
C SER A 494 27.26 -9.96 -11.78
N LYS A 495 25.92 -10.08 -11.75
CA LYS A 495 25.17 -11.20 -12.32
C LYS A 495 24.75 -10.95 -13.77
N GLY A 496 24.86 -9.73 -14.27
CA GLY A 496 24.43 -9.33 -15.61
C GLY A 496 22.92 -9.47 -15.83
N PHE A 497 22.11 -9.28 -14.79
CA PHE A 497 20.65 -9.36 -14.86
C PHE A 497 20.05 -8.04 -15.36
N TYR A 498 20.58 -6.90 -14.86
CA TYR A 498 20.01 -5.57 -15.02
C TYR A 498 21.00 -4.65 -15.74
N THR A 499 20.50 -3.84 -16.67
CA THR A 499 21.27 -2.74 -17.25
C THR A 499 21.55 -1.67 -16.19
N ASN A 500 22.55 -0.81 -16.41
CA ASN A 500 22.91 0.24 -15.45
C ASN A 500 21.72 1.16 -15.16
N LEU A 501 20.91 1.52 -16.17
CA LEU A 501 19.66 2.26 -15.95
C LEU A 501 18.67 1.50 -15.05
N GLU A 502 18.50 0.18 -15.25
CA GLU A 502 17.63 -0.62 -14.39
C GLU A 502 18.19 -0.70 -12.97
N VAL A 503 19.51 -0.77 -12.80
CA VAL A 503 20.18 -0.72 -11.49
C VAL A 503 19.90 0.62 -10.79
N PHE A 504 20.04 1.75 -11.50
CA PHE A 504 19.68 3.06 -10.98
C PHE A 504 18.22 3.13 -10.53
N ALA A 505 17.29 2.79 -11.42
CA ALA A 505 15.86 2.87 -11.13
C ALA A 505 15.44 1.97 -9.96
N ASN A 506 16.10 0.83 -9.77
CA ASN A 506 15.86 -0.06 -8.63
C ASN A 506 16.50 0.47 -7.33
N ALA A 507 17.65 1.14 -7.41
CA ALA A 507 18.30 1.76 -6.25
C ALA A 507 17.44 2.87 -5.63
N LEU A 508 16.62 3.58 -6.43
CA LEU A 508 15.70 4.60 -5.93
C LEU A 508 14.72 4.07 -4.87
N ILE A 509 14.36 2.78 -4.95
CA ILE A 509 13.29 2.17 -4.16
C ILE A 509 13.74 0.89 -3.42
N GLU A 510 15.04 0.62 -3.37
CA GLU A 510 15.56 -0.60 -2.74
C GLU A 510 15.16 -0.72 -1.27
N ASP A 511 15.22 0.37 -0.51
CA ASP A 511 14.85 0.39 0.90
C ASP A 511 13.34 0.19 1.08
N LEU A 512 12.50 0.66 0.13
CA LEU A 512 11.07 0.35 0.11
C LEU A 512 10.84 -1.16 -0.03
N ILE A 513 11.43 -1.79 -1.07
CA ILE A 513 11.25 -3.23 -1.32
C ILE A 513 11.72 -4.08 -0.14
N LYS A 514 12.82 -3.68 0.51
CA LYS A 514 13.29 -4.34 1.73
C LYS A 514 12.34 -4.17 2.90
N ALA A 515 11.77 -2.98 3.08
CA ALA A 515 10.86 -2.67 4.18
C ALA A 515 9.50 -3.37 4.03
N GLU A 516 8.94 -3.39 2.82
CA GLU A 516 7.66 -4.06 2.57
C GLU A 516 7.75 -5.58 2.75
N ASN A 517 8.85 -6.19 2.33
CA ASN A 517 9.07 -7.64 2.43
C ASN A 517 9.63 -8.10 3.80
N ALA A 518 9.95 -7.15 4.68
CA ALA A 518 10.39 -7.49 6.03
C ALA A 518 9.28 -8.18 6.83
N ASP A 519 9.68 -9.07 7.77
CA ASP A 519 8.77 -9.82 8.66
C ASP A 519 7.87 -10.83 7.93
N ALA A 520 8.17 -11.20 6.70
CA ALA A 520 7.43 -12.22 5.96
C ALA A 520 7.57 -13.60 6.62
N ALA A 521 6.47 -14.37 6.64
CA ALA A 521 6.49 -15.76 7.06
C ALA A 521 7.25 -16.66 6.07
N GLN A 522 7.21 -16.28 4.78
CA GLN A 522 7.99 -16.89 3.71
C GLN A 522 8.47 -15.76 2.78
N GLY A 523 9.76 -15.56 2.69
CA GLY A 523 10.37 -14.53 1.84
C GLY A 523 10.93 -15.11 0.54
N VAL A 524 11.01 -14.28 -0.48
CA VAL A 524 11.75 -14.53 -1.72
C VAL A 524 13.18 -14.00 -1.54
N ASN A 525 14.17 -14.77 -1.93
CA ASN A 525 15.56 -14.33 -1.85
C ASN A 525 15.89 -13.42 -3.06
N GLU A 526 15.86 -12.13 -2.83
CA GLU A 526 16.13 -11.12 -3.85
C GLU A 526 17.61 -10.75 -3.93
N TYR A 527 18.03 -10.45 -5.15
CA TYR A 527 19.38 -9.96 -5.44
C TYR A 527 19.33 -8.47 -5.79
N TYR A 528 20.13 -7.69 -5.08
CA TYR A 528 20.31 -6.26 -5.33
C TYR A 528 21.77 -6.00 -5.75
N PRO A 529 22.02 -5.36 -6.92
CA PRO A 529 23.34 -4.86 -7.24
C PRO A 529 23.78 -3.82 -6.21
N THR A 530 25.03 -3.88 -5.77
CA THR A 530 25.56 -2.92 -4.79
C THR A 530 26.03 -1.65 -5.49
N VAL A 531 25.41 -0.51 -5.19
CA VAL A 531 25.72 0.80 -5.75
C VAL A 531 25.82 1.89 -4.69
N ALA A 532 26.50 2.98 -4.99
CA ALA A 532 26.58 4.15 -4.14
C ALA A 532 25.32 5.03 -4.32
N LYS A 533 24.82 5.59 -3.22
CA LYS A 533 23.82 6.64 -3.24
C LYS A 533 24.52 7.99 -3.49
N ALA A 534 23.97 8.82 -4.36
CA ALA A 534 24.47 10.16 -4.66
C ALA A 534 23.63 11.24 -3.97
N GLU A 535 24.23 12.38 -3.64
CA GLU A 535 23.51 13.54 -3.13
C GLU A 535 22.59 14.15 -4.20
N GLY A 536 21.49 14.74 -3.77
CA GLY A 536 20.52 15.37 -4.67
C GLY A 536 19.57 14.42 -5.40
N ILE A 537 19.66 13.11 -5.13
CA ILE A 537 18.76 12.09 -5.65
C ILE A 537 17.73 11.70 -4.57
N ALA A 538 16.47 11.70 -4.94
CA ALA A 538 15.39 11.27 -4.05
C ALA A 538 15.30 9.74 -4.02
N TYR A 539 15.85 9.13 -2.97
CA TYR A 539 15.66 7.71 -2.68
C TYR A 539 14.51 7.53 -1.70
N TYR A 540 13.80 6.43 -1.83
CA TYR A 540 12.88 6.00 -0.78
C TYR A 540 13.69 5.52 0.44
N ASP A 541 13.34 5.96 1.63
CA ASP A 541 14.11 5.67 2.86
C ASP A 541 13.61 4.43 3.63
N GLY A 542 12.62 3.71 3.08
CA GLY A 542 12.00 2.56 3.73
C GLY A 542 10.94 2.91 4.78
N SER A 543 10.72 4.17 5.06
CA SER A 543 9.66 4.61 5.99
C SER A 543 8.27 4.36 5.39
N PRO A 544 7.23 4.10 6.22
CA PRO A 544 5.84 4.07 5.74
C PRO A 544 5.48 5.35 5.00
N ALA A 545 4.84 5.24 3.84
CA ALA A 545 4.42 6.40 3.07
C ALA A 545 3.40 7.24 3.86
N GLU A 546 3.41 8.56 3.69
CA GLU A 546 2.51 9.49 4.38
C GLU A 546 1.04 9.04 4.26
N GLY A 547 0.27 9.20 5.35
CA GLY A 547 -1.12 8.75 5.44
C GLY A 547 -1.30 7.28 5.85
N SER A 548 -0.23 6.50 5.95
CA SER A 548 -0.25 5.11 6.38
C SER A 548 0.12 4.97 7.86
N GLY A 549 -0.64 5.54 8.79
CA GLY A 549 -0.40 5.36 10.23
C GLY A 549 -0.59 3.88 10.63
N GLY A 550 0.46 3.08 10.60
CA GLY A 550 0.46 1.71 11.09
C GLY A 550 0.51 1.68 12.61
N GLN A 551 -0.49 1.05 13.25
CA GLN A 551 -0.28 0.52 14.60
C GLN A 551 0.63 -0.71 14.48
N GLY A 552 1.89 -0.57 14.82
CA GLY A 552 2.78 -1.73 14.95
C GLY A 552 4.19 -1.49 14.43
N GLY A 553 5.05 -0.97 15.26
CA GLY A 553 6.48 -0.80 15.03
C GLY A 553 6.84 0.67 14.90
N GLU A 554 7.14 1.29 16.02
CA GLU A 554 7.74 2.62 16.10
C GLU A 554 9.01 2.67 15.24
N THR A 555 8.90 3.19 14.02
CA THR A 555 9.97 4.00 13.47
C THR A 555 9.72 5.40 14.04
N LEU A 556 10.45 5.76 15.05
CA LEU A 556 10.47 7.10 15.61
C LEU A 556 10.86 8.06 14.48
N VAL A 557 9.87 8.71 13.83
CA VAL A 557 10.10 10.09 13.44
C VAL A 557 10.38 10.75 14.79
N GLU A 558 11.62 11.19 15.04
CA GLU A 558 11.91 11.95 16.25
C GLU A 558 10.85 13.04 16.35
N ALA A 559 9.91 12.85 17.28
CA ALA A 559 8.91 13.86 17.56
C ALA A 559 9.69 15.11 17.90
N LYS A 560 9.58 16.14 17.07
CA LYS A 560 10.26 17.40 17.36
C LYS A 560 9.60 17.98 18.59
N ASP A 561 10.38 18.08 19.65
CA ASP A 561 9.93 18.46 20.97
C ASP A 561 10.47 19.85 21.29
N TYR A 562 9.56 20.79 21.48
CA TYR A 562 9.87 22.18 21.73
C TYR A 562 9.29 22.59 23.08
N THR A 563 10.10 23.21 23.92
CA THR A 563 9.70 23.59 25.28
C THR A 563 10.06 25.03 25.60
N VAL A 564 9.24 25.67 26.45
CA VAL A 564 9.60 26.89 27.16
C VAL A 564 9.14 26.79 28.61
N SER A 565 10.02 27.12 29.54
CA SER A 565 9.72 27.21 30.97
C SER A 565 9.99 28.60 31.51
N PHE A 566 9.20 29.02 32.48
CA PHE A 566 9.19 30.35 33.07
C PHE A 566 9.38 30.26 34.60
N ASN A 567 10.57 30.59 35.07
CA ASN A 567 10.89 30.63 36.51
C ASN A 567 11.60 31.93 36.88
N GLY A 568 10.87 33.04 36.92
CA GLY A 568 11.44 34.37 37.08
C GLY A 568 12.31 34.78 35.90
N SER A 569 13.52 35.26 36.18
CA SER A 569 14.49 35.63 35.16
C SER A 569 15.16 34.43 34.49
N ASP A 570 14.97 33.24 35.02
CA ASP A 570 15.45 31.99 34.43
C ASP A 570 14.37 31.43 33.50
N VAL A 571 14.49 31.75 32.20
CA VAL A 571 13.65 31.26 31.15
C VAL A 571 14.46 30.30 30.28
N GLN A 572 14.05 29.06 30.24
CA GLN A 572 14.64 28.04 29.35
C GLN A 572 13.68 27.83 28.15
N SER A 573 14.15 28.03 26.95
CA SER A 573 13.34 27.90 25.74
C SER A 573 14.12 27.21 24.62
N THR A 574 13.46 26.36 23.85
CA THR A 574 14.00 25.89 22.58
C THR A 574 14.24 27.09 21.66
N ALA A 575 15.46 27.25 21.19
CA ALA A 575 15.90 28.44 20.45
C ALA A 575 15.00 28.72 19.25
N ASN A 576 14.53 29.97 19.13
CA ASN A 576 13.75 30.50 18.03
C ASN A 576 12.37 29.84 17.78
N TYR A 577 11.86 29.03 18.71
CA TYR A 577 10.55 28.37 18.52
C TYR A 577 9.41 29.14 19.21
N PHE A 578 9.66 29.67 20.41
CA PHE A 578 8.66 30.46 21.16
C PHE A 578 9.00 31.94 21.18
N SER A 579 7.99 32.79 21.02
CA SER A 579 8.02 34.19 21.43
C SER A 579 7.04 34.43 22.57
N PHE A 580 7.38 35.31 23.51
CA PHE A 580 6.54 35.62 24.68
C PHE A 580 6.76 37.04 25.18
N GLY A 581 5.72 37.58 25.76
CA GLY A 581 5.72 38.96 26.27
C GLY A 581 4.53 39.77 25.77
N ASN A 582 4.57 41.07 25.98
CA ASN A 582 3.59 42.02 25.43
C ASN A 582 4.10 42.63 24.12
N SER A 583 3.34 43.53 23.51
CA SER A 583 3.68 44.26 22.29
C SER A 583 4.99 45.06 22.34
N GLU A 584 5.57 45.25 23.55
CA GLU A 584 6.86 45.92 23.80
C GLU A 584 7.95 44.91 24.16
N ASN A 585 7.73 43.59 23.98
CA ASN A 585 8.60 42.51 24.43
C ASN A 585 8.89 42.55 25.95
N LYS A 586 8.01 43.13 26.72
CA LYS A 586 8.10 43.13 28.19
C LYS A 586 7.30 41.99 28.75
N HIS A 587 7.85 41.30 29.73
CA HIS A 587 7.20 40.21 30.43
C HIS A 587 7.33 40.42 31.95
N ASN A 588 6.31 39.97 32.66
CA ASN A 588 6.21 40.12 34.10
C ASN A 588 6.17 38.75 34.77
N PHE A 589 7.08 38.46 35.68
CA PHE A 589 7.07 37.26 36.49
C PHE A 589 6.60 37.57 37.90
N ASN A 590 5.68 36.76 38.42
CA ASN A 590 5.07 37.03 39.70
C ASN A 590 5.26 35.89 40.68
N SER A 591 5.78 36.19 41.88
CA SER A 591 6.03 35.22 42.96
C SER A 591 4.77 34.66 43.61
N LYS A 592 3.56 35.14 43.21
CA LYS A 592 2.30 34.49 43.58
C LYS A 592 2.11 33.15 42.87
N PHE A 593 2.75 33.00 41.70
CA PHE A 593 2.66 31.78 40.90
C PHE A 593 3.83 30.90 41.26
N THR A 594 3.56 29.90 42.08
CA THR A 594 4.52 28.88 42.51
C THR A 594 3.92 27.51 42.25
N GLY A 595 4.76 26.50 41.98
CA GLY A 595 4.32 25.14 41.77
C GLY A 595 5.44 24.20 41.35
N SER A 596 5.15 22.95 41.18
CA SER A 596 6.07 21.94 40.66
C SER A 596 5.41 21.06 39.60
N TYR A 597 6.18 20.70 38.59
CA TYR A 597 5.75 19.84 37.51
C TYR A 597 6.92 19.08 36.90
N ASP A 598 6.80 17.76 36.77
CA ASP A 598 7.81 16.89 36.14
C ASP A 598 9.24 17.09 36.67
N GLY A 599 9.35 17.22 37.99
CA GLY A 599 10.65 17.45 38.70
C GLY A 599 11.18 18.89 38.60
N MET A 600 10.46 19.81 37.94
CA MET A 600 10.79 21.23 37.90
C MET A 600 10.07 21.99 39.01
N GLU A 601 10.81 22.85 39.72
CA GLU A 601 10.27 23.75 40.76
C GLU A 601 10.13 25.17 40.20
N PHE A 602 8.95 25.76 40.30
CA PHE A 602 8.67 27.13 39.84
C PHE A 602 8.38 28.05 41.01
N THR A 603 9.17 29.10 41.11
CA THR A 603 9.04 30.11 42.17
C THR A 603 8.41 31.41 41.68
N LYS A 604 8.37 31.63 40.35
CA LYS A 604 7.77 32.83 39.72
C LYS A 604 7.34 32.52 38.30
N GLY A 605 6.06 32.23 38.09
CA GLY A 605 5.48 31.99 36.75
C GLY A 605 5.33 33.26 35.92
N LEU A 606 5.27 33.12 34.60
CA LEU A 606 4.93 34.21 33.68
C LEU A 606 3.51 34.68 33.92
N LYS A 607 3.31 35.93 34.23
CA LYS A 607 2.02 36.55 34.45
C LYS A 607 1.31 36.80 33.10
N MET A 608 0.18 36.18 32.89
CA MET A 608 -0.68 36.38 31.74
C MET A 608 -1.54 37.63 31.96
N GLU A 609 -1.10 38.74 31.40
CA GLU A 609 -1.80 40.04 31.42
C GLU A 609 -2.62 40.22 30.12
N GLY A 610 -3.40 41.30 30.00
CA GLY A 610 -4.27 41.54 28.85
C GLY A 610 -3.57 41.57 27.49
N THR A 611 -2.27 41.87 27.49
CA THR A 611 -1.44 41.98 26.27
C THR A 611 -0.30 40.94 26.23
N THR A 612 -0.17 40.08 27.25
CA THR A 612 0.86 39.02 27.27
C THR A 612 0.46 37.85 26.41
N LEU A 613 1.31 37.47 25.49
CA LEU A 613 1.15 36.33 24.59
C LEU A 613 2.32 35.36 24.79
N ILE A 614 2.06 34.05 24.55
CA ILE A 614 3.08 33.06 24.23
C ILE A 614 2.71 32.55 22.85
N GLU A 615 3.59 32.72 21.87
CA GLU A 615 3.34 32.37 20.49
C GLU A 615 4.34 31.32 20.00
N PHE A 616 3.88 30.43 19.16
CA PHE A 616 4.70 29.43 18.49
C PHE A 616 4.11 29.11 17.10
N THR A 617 4.92 28.47 16.24
CA THR A 617 4.47 27.99 14.91
C THR A 617 4.90 26.55 14.74
N ASN A 618 3.93 25.65 14.53
CA ASN A 618 4.21 24.24 14.25
C ASN A 618 4.10 23.96 12.74
N ALA A 619 5.00 23.13 12.24
CA ALA A 619 5.06 22.73 10.84
C ALA A 619 4.19 21.52 10.52
N SER A 620 3.86 20.71 11.52
CA SER A 620 2.98 19.53 11.41
C SER A 620 1.98 19.51 12.57
N THR A 621 0.99 18.63 12.50
CA THR A 621 0.02 18.44 13.60
C THR A 621 0.76 18.21 14.91
N ALA A 622 0.35 18.89 15.97
CA ALA A 622 1.05 18.91 17.25
C ALA A 622 0.13 18.62 18.44
N THR A 623 0.76 18.13 19.51
CA THR A 623 0.17 18.11 20.86
C THR A 623 0.78 19.25 21.66
N VAL A 624 -0.05 20.08 22.28
CA VAL A 624 0.37 21.21 23.12
C VAL A 624 0.05 20.92 24.57
N ILE A 625 1.07 20.98 25.43
CA ILE A 625 0.94 20.85 26.88
C ILE A 625 1.19 22.21 27.51
N ILE A 626 0.25 22.69 28.31
CA ILE A 626 0.36 23.99 29.01
C ILE A 626 0.23 23.74 30.50
N VAL A 627 1.21 24.19 31.28
CA VAL A 627 1.22 24.11 32.73
C VAL A 627 0.93 25.49 33.33
N GLN A 628 -0.24 25.62 33.94
CA GLN A 628 -0.76 26.84 34.55
C GLN A 628 -0.75 26.73 36.08
N SER A 629 -0.53 27.85 36.78
CA SER A 629 -0.66 27.94 38.24
C SER A 629 -2.11 27.77 38.71
N THR A 630 -2.31 27.06 39.81
CA THR A 630 -3.61 26.97 40.51
C THR A 630 -3.86 28.14 41.48
N TRP A 631 -2.98 29.13 41.54
CA TRP A 631 -3.16 30.30 42.42
C TRP A 631 -4.53 30.98 42.28
N SER A 632 -5.14 30.92 41.12
CA SER A 632 -6.47 31.44 40.84
C SER A 632 -7.28 30.51 39.96
N GLU A 633 -8.61 30.63 39.99
CA GLU A 633 -9.53 29.92 39.11
C GLU A 633 -9.74 30.62 37.74
N HIS A 634 -8.79 31.46 37.37
CA HIS A 634 -8.82 32.11 36.04
C HIS A 634 -8.26 31.21 34.94
N THR A 635 -8.89 31.29 33.78
CA THR A 635 -8.59 30.50 32.59
C THR A 635 -7.51 31.15 31.71
N ILE A 636 -6.97 30.36 30.80
CA ILE A 636 -6.16 30.78 29.66
C ILE A 636 -6.86 30.40 28.36
N LYS A 637 -6.41 30.96 27.24
CA LYS A 637 -6.95 30.66 25.90
C LYS A 637 -5.84 30.15 24.98
N LEU A 638 -6.17 29.24 24.12
CA LEU A 638 -5.37 28.88 22.96
C LEU A 638 -6.14 29.29 21.70
N ASP A 639 -5.55 30.13 20.86
CA ASP A 639 -6.16 30.68 19.64
C ASP A 639 -7.52 31.34 19.80
N GLY A 640 -7.74 31.92 20.98
CA GLY A 640 -9.01 32.58 21.34
C GLY A 640 -10.03 31.68 22.00
N GLU A 641 -9.88 30.36 21.94
CA GLU A 641 -10.73 29.40 22.61
C GLU A 641 -10.31 29.21 24.08
N GLU A 642 -11.27 29.31 24.99
CA GLU A 642 -11.02 29.23 26.44
C GLU A 642 -10.81 27.79 26.89
N LEU A 643 -9.68 27.51 27.56
CA LEU A 643 -9.38 26.20 28.11
C LEU A 643 -10.14 25.98 29.42
N SER A 644 -11.02 24.95 29.41
CA SER A 644 -11.84 24.63 30.58
C SER A 644 -10.99 24.06 31.72
N ILE A 645 -11.09 24.63 32.90
CA ILE A 645 -10.42 24.12 34.11
C ILE A 645 -10.84 22.67 34.40
N ALA A 646 -12.06 22.30 34.05
CA ALA A 646 -12.56 20.94 34.26
C ALA A 646 -11.87 19.86 33.40
N THR A 647 -11.19 20.29 32.34
CA THR A 647 -10.43 19.37 31.45
C THR A 647 -8.94 19.31 31.83
N ALA A 648 -8.50 20.15 32.75
CA ALA A 648 -7.11 20.12 33.23
C ALA A 648 -6.88 18.97 34.21
N THR A 649 -5.65 18.45 34.23
CA THR A 649 -5.24 17.41 35.16
C THR A 649 -4.17 17.94 36.12
N THR A 650 -4.03 17.33 37.30
CA THR A 650 -2.89 17.53 38.18
C THR A 650 -2.15 16.20 38.26
N PRO A 651 -0.98 16.09 37.57
CA PRO A 651 -0.22 14.83 37.57
C PRO A 651 0.35 14.49 38.96
N ASP A 652 0.49 13.20 39.25
CA ASP A 652 1.09 12.73 40.49
C ASP A 652 2.51 13.32 40.68
N GLY A 653 2.79 13.78 41.88
CA GLY A 653 4.06 14.42 42.20
C GLY A 653 4.20 15.89 41.75
N SER A 654 3.12 16.48 41.23
CA SER A 654 3.03 17.91 40.91
C SER A 654 2.24 18.65 42.01
N ASP A 655 2.58 19.90 42.28
CA ASP A 655 1.90 20.75 43.25
C ASP A 655 1.71 22.16 42.70
N GLY A 656 0.59 22.80 43.06
CA GLY A 656 0.29 24.17 42.66
C GLY A 656 0.07 24.40 41.17
N VAL A 657 -0.18 23.34 40.40
CA VAL A 657 -0.31 23.38 38.92
C VAL A 657 -1.58 22.68 38.41
N ARG A 658 -2.05 23.14 37.24
CA ARG A 658 -3.02 22.45 36.39
C ARG A 658 -2.42 22.32 34.98
N VAL A 659 -2.58 21.15 34.38
CA VAL A 659 -1.98 20.79 33.10
C VAL A 659 -3.05 20.56 32.07
N TYR A 660 -2.98 21.31 30.98
CA TYR A 660 -3.81 21.09 29.77
C TYR A 660 -3.00 20.32 28.73
N THR A 661 -3.57 19.27 28.21
CA THR A 661 -3.03 18.53 27.06
C THR A 661 -4.03 18.66 25.91
N ILE A 662 -3.63 19.33 24.84
CA ILE A 662 -4.47 19.61 23.68
C ILE A 662 -3.85 18.91 22.48
N GLU A 663 -4.53 17.90 21.96
CA GLU A 663 -4.08 17.09 20.83
C GLU A 663 -4.66 17.60 19.51
N GLY A 664 -4.01 17.28 18.39
CA GLY A 664 -4.53 17.55 17.05
C GLY A 664 -4.48 19.03 16.65
N ILE A 665 -3.59 19.82 17.24
CA ILE A 665 -3.36 21.22 16.83
C ILE A 665 -2.82 21.22 15.39
N ALA A 666 -3.56 21.85 14.48
CA ALA A 666 -3.22 21.91 13.06
C ALA A 666 -1.90 22.67 12.81
N PRO A 667 -1.18 22.42 11.70
CA PRO A 667 -0.02 23.24 11.35
C PRO A 667 -0.39 24.73 11.22
N GLY A 668 0.43 25.62 11.78
CA GLY A 668 0.14 27.05 11.75
C GLY A 668 0.77 27.83 12.90
N SER A 669 0.46 29.13 12.97
CA SER A 669 0.86 30.00 14.07
C SER A 669 -0.23 30.05 15.15
N HIS A 670 0.19 29.82 16.38
CA HIS A 670 -0.69 29.67 17.55
C HIS A 670 -0.32 30.64 18.64
N LYS A 671 -1.28 30.99 19.49
CA LYS A 671 -1.08 31.91 20.60
C LYS A 671 -1.83 31.49 21.86
N ILE A 672 -1.11 31.52 22.97
CA ILE A 672 -1.67 31.35 24.31
C ILE A 672 -1.88 32.74 24.91
N GLN A 673 -3.07 32.99 25.44
CA GLN A 673 -3.51 34.31 25.91
C GLN A 673 -4.19 34.19 27.29
N ARG A 674 -4.31 35.33 27.98
CA ARG A 674 -5.16 35.45 29.15
C ARG A 674 -6.62 35.10 28.82
N GLY A 675 -7.25 34.34 29.67
CA GLY A 675 -8.68 34.05 29.65
C GLY A 675 -9.48 34.98 30.58
N SER A 676 -10.15 34.42 31.57
CA SER A 676 -11.11 35.15 32.43
C SER A 676 -10.47 36.16 33.41
N GLY A 677 -9.16 36.05 33.69
CA GLY A 677 -8.48 36.95 34.63
C GLY A 677 -6.99 36.72 34.74
N GLU A 678 -6.38 37.29 35.79
CA GLU A 678 -4.93 37.15 36.05
C GLU A 678 -4.58 35.69 36.36
N SER A 679 -3.63 35.14 35.61
CA SER A 679 -3.13 33.78 35.80
C SER A 679 -1.62 33.71 35.53
N GLY A 680 -0.98 32.59 35.91
CA GLY A 680 0.44 32.35 35.67
C GLY A 680 0.64 31.10 34.83
N VAL A 681 1.54 31.14 33.86
CA VAL A 681 2.01 29.99 33.09
C VAL A 681 3.45 29.67 33.46
N PHE A 682 3.72 28.41 33.70
CA PHE A 682 5.05 27.90 34.08
C PHE A 682 5.78 27.26 32.93
N TYR A 683 5.04 26.52 32.09
CA TYR A 683 5.65 25.65 31.07
C TYR A 683 4.71 25.47 29.88
N VAL A 684 5.29 25.46 28.70
CA VAL A 684 4.62 25.06 27.48
C VAL A 684 5.51 24.08 26.73
N ARG A 685 4.92 23.00 26.27
CA ARG A 685 5.59 22.00 25.43
C ARG A 685 4.75 21.78 24.17
N VAL A 686 5.40 21.79 23.02
CA VAL A 686 4.80 21.49 21.73
C VAL A 686 5.53 20.28 21.12
N VAL A 687 4.80 19.21 20.90
CA VAL A 687 5.32 17.98 20.30
C VAL A 687 4.73 17.85 18.91
N GLU A 688 5.53 18.10 17.89
CA GLU A 688 5.14 17.96 16.48
C GLU A 688 5.34 16.53 15.98
N GLY A 689 4.43 16.06 15.12
CA GLY A 689 4.55 14.76 14.45
C GLY A 689 4.00 13.57 15.24
N SER A 690 3.36 13.76 16.42
CA SER A 690 2.68 12.66 17.12
C SER A 690 1.16 12.82 17.02
N SER A 691 0.49 11.88 16.36
CA SER A 691 -0.98 11.74 16.39
C SER A 691 -1.44 10.67 17.38
N THR A 692 -0.61 10.27 18.35
CA THR A 692 -1.00 9.28 19.37
C THR A 692 -0.80 9.86 20.76
N ALA A 693 -1.87 9.82 21.55
CA ALA A 693 -1.83 10.05 22.98
C ALA A 693 -0.68 9.22 23.57
N ILE A 694 0.35 9.89 24.08
CA ILE A 694 1.24 9.28 25.06
C ILE A 694 0.38 9.09 26.30
N THR A 695 -0.30 7.96 26.41
CA THR A 695 -0.73 7.50 27.73
C THR A 695 0.55 7.24 28.50
N LYS A 696 0.90 8.21 29.34
CA LYS A 696 1.91 8.00 30.39
C LYS A 696 1.58 6.67 31.06
N PRO A 697 2.51 5.71 31.19
CA PRO A 697 2.26 4.53 31.99
C PRO A 697 1.79 5.04 33.36
N THR A 698 0.60 4.63 33.77
CA THR A 698 0.15 4.86 35.14
C THR A 698 1.24 4.29 36.06
N ALA A 699 1.87 5.18 36.82
CA ALA A 699 2.90 4.83 37.78
C ALA A 699 2.26 3.95 38.85
N ASN A 700 2.31 2.62 38.68
CA ASN A 700 2.11 1.61 39.70
C ASN A 700 2.31 0.18 39.15
N SER A 701 3.09 0.00 38.08
CA SER A 701 3.53 -1.34 37.70
C SER A 701 4.94 -1.57 38.24
N SER A 702 5.07 -2.51 39.18
CA SER A 702 6.37 -2.94 39.71
C SER A 702 7.04 -3.93 38.77
N ILE A 703 8.37 -3.88 38.67
CA ILE A 703 9.15 -4.87 37.95
C ILE A 703 9.07 -6.19 38.72
N ILE A 704 8.47 -7.22 38.14
CA ILE A 704 8.35 -8.54 38.75
C ILE A 704 9.47 -9.50 38.32
N ALA A 705 10.14 -9.23 37.20
CA ALA A 705 11.29 -10.01 36.74
C ALA A 705 12.15 -9.18 35.79
N THR A 706 13.48 -9.38 35.84
CA THR A 706 14.45 -8.82 34.89
C THR A 706 15.22 -9.94 34.24
N GLU A 707 15.30 -9.95 32.93
CA GLU A 707 16.06 -10.91 32.12
C GLU A 707 17.08 -10.16 31.28
N TYR A 708 18.24 -10.79 31.01
CA TYR A 708 19.29 -10.20 30.19
C TYR A 708 19.55 -11.08 28.97
N TYR A 709 19.82 -10.45 27.83
CA TYR A 709 20.09 -11.11 26.55
C TYR A 709 21.32 -10.50 25.89
N ASP A 710 22.07 -11.29 25.14
CA ASP A 710 23.12 -10.78 24.25
C ASP A 710 22.50 -10.18 22.96
N LEU A 711 23.32 -9.59 22.10
CA LEU A 711 22.85 -8.97 20.84
C LEU A 711 22.34 -10.00 19.81
N GLN A 712 22.54 -11.28 20.04
CA GLN A 712 21.99 -12.38 19.25
C GLN A 712 20.68 -12.93 19.82
N GLY A 713 20.15 -12.31 20.89
CA GLY A 713 18.89 -12.70 21.52
C GLY A 713 18.99 -13.91 22.44
N ARG A 714 20.17 -14.39 22.79
CA ARG A 714 20.36 -15.51 23.73
C ARG A 714 20.34 -14.96 25.16
N ARG A 715 19.57 -15.62 26.04
CA ARG A 715 19.49 -15.27 27.45
C ARG A 715 20.84 -15.50 28.15
N ILE A 716 21.28 -14.54 28.95
CA ILE A 716 22.50 -14.59 29.74
C ILE A 716 22.15 -14.50 31.23
N GLU A 717 22.81 -15.33 32.07
CA GLU A 717 22.49 -15.38 33.50
C GLU A 717 23.18 -14.25 34.31
N ASN A 718 24.26 -13.69 33.81
CA ASN A 718 24.97 -12.58 34.44
C ASN A 718 25.35 -11.53 33.41
N ALA A 719 25.17 -10.24 33.77
CA ALA A 719 25.59 -9.11 32.96
C ALA A 719 27.12 -9.07 32.92
N THR A 720 27.73 -9.43 31.79
CA THR A 720 29.15 -9.29 31.53
C THR A 720 29.43 -8.01 30.75
N ARG A 721 30.66 -7.47 30.80
CA ARG A 721 31.06 -6.23 30.11
C ARG A 721 30.67 -6.29 28.61
N GLY A 722 29.99 -5.27 28.15
CA GLY A 722 29.59 -5.13 26.75
C GLY A 722 28.18 -4.56 26.59
N VAL A 723 27.65 -4.64 25.38
CA VAL A 723 26.29 -4.21 25.09
C VAL A 723 25.34 -5.40 25.32
N ILE A 724 24.36 -5.22 26.19
CA ILE A 724 23.36 -6.24 26.54
C ILE A 724 21.96 -5.65 26.43
N ILE A 725 20.98 -6.51 26.25
CA ILE A 725 19.55 -6.15 26.24
C ILE A 725 18.95 -6.59 27.58
N ARG A 726 18.45 -5.64 28.34
CA ARG A 726 17.69 -5.86 29.57
C ARG A 726 16.21 -5.85 29.27
N VAL A 727 15.49 -6.88 29.70
CA VAL A 727 14.03 -7.00 29.59
C VAL A 727 13.41 -7.07 30.97
N ASP A 728 12.76 -6.00 31.39
CA ASP A 728 11.99 -5.94 32.63
C ASP A 728 10.55 -6.35 32.36
N ARG A 729 10.03 -7.35 33.07
CA ARG A 729 8.63 -7.75 33.06
C ARG A 729 7.91 -7.03 34.20
N MET A 730 6.79 -6.41 33.84
CA MET A 730 5.97 -5.66 34.78
C MET A 730 4.78 -6.54 35.27
N ASP A 731 4.25 -6.24 36.46
CA ASP A 731 3.09 -6.92 37.04
C ASP A 731 1.79 -6.82 36.23
N ASN A 732 1.70 -5.81 35.37
CA ASN A 732 0.59 -5.62 34.43
C ASN A 732 0.77 -6.40 33.09
N GLY A 733 1.78 -7.28 32.99
CA GLY A 733 2.07 -8.09 31.80
C GLY A 733 2.89 -7.39 30.71
N GLN A 734 3.20 -6.10 30.86
CA GLN A 734 4.04 -5.36 29.93
C GLN A 734 5.52 -5.73 30.09
N LYS A 735 6.30 -5.51 29.01
CA LYS A 735 7.77 -5.69 29.01
C LYS A 735 8.42 -4.37 28.64
N LYS A 736 9.42 -3.97 29.42
CA LYS A 736 10.29 -2.85 29.09
C LYS A 736 11.64 -3.38 28.62
N VAL A 737 12.04 -3.04 27.43
CA VAL A 737 13.32 -3.47 26.83
C VAL A 737 14.29 -2.28 26.84
N THR A 738 15.48 -2.48 27.40
CA THR A 738 16.50 -1.41 27.52
C THR A 738 17.84 -1.96 27.04
N LYS A 739 18.51 -1.25 26.15
CA LYS A 739 19.91 -1.50 25.79
C LYS A 739 20.79 -0.95 26.90
N VAL A 740 21.60 -1.79 27.51
CA VAL A 740 22.51 -1.42 28.60
C VAL A 740 23.93 -1.63 28.12
N ILE A 741 24.81 -0.65 28.37
CA ILE A 741 26.25 -0.74 28.14
C ILE A 741 26.92 -0.80 29.53
N GLN A 742 27.58 -1.91 29.83
CA GLN A 742 28.35 -2.09 31.09
C GLN A 742 29.84 -2.15 30.87
#